data_c03ff901032f7fc153cbdf0351afd333
#
_entry.id   c03ff901032f7fc153cbdf0351afd333
#
_cell.length_a   1.000
_cell.length_b   1.000
_cell.length_c   1.000
_cell.angle_alpha   90.00
_cell.angle_beta   90.00
_cell.angle_gamma   90.00
#
_symmetry.space_group_name_H-M   'P 1'
#
loop_
_entity.id
_entity.type
_entity.pdbx_description
1 polymer ?
#
loop_
_entity_poly.entity_id
_entity_poly.type
_entity_poly.pdbx_seq_one_letter_code
_entity_poly.pdbx_strand_id
1 'polypeptide(L)'
;MNKQLIWRIAKYLGIGFLAAFIAAILIGGSVFFYYVSKAPELSESKLVATTSSKIYDSKNELIADLGAERRVNAQSSEVPIELVNAIVSIEDHRFFNHRGIDSIRIAGAFLRNLTSRGGLQGGSTLTQQLIKLTYFSTSSSDQTISRKAQEAWLAIQLERTATKQEILTYYINKVYMSNGNYGMQTAAQSYYGKDLKDLSIPQLALLAGMPQAPNQYDPYSHPEEATERRNLVLSEMQKQGYLTAEQYETAINTPITDGLQSLKGSNSYPPYLDNYLKEVIEQVETETGYNLLTTGMDVYTNVDQDVQKRLWDVYNTDEYVYYPDDELQAASTIVDVTNGKVIAQLGSRHQSSNVSFGLNQAVETNRDWGSTMKPITDYAPALEYGIYDSTAAIIKDAPYNYPGTDIPVYNWDKAYYGNITLQYAIQQSRNVPAVETLEKVGLDKAKTFLNGLGIDYPDMHYANAISSNTTESNKKYGASSEKMAAAYAAFANGGIYHKPMYINKIVFSDGSSKEYSDPGSRAMKETTAYMMTEMMKTVLTYGTGRGAYMSWLPQAGKTGTSNYTDDEIENYIKRYDYVAPDEMFVGYTRKYSMAVWTGYSNRLTPIEGDGFRVAANIYRSMMEYLSEDDHPGDWTMPEGLYRNGEYVFKVGARSNWIPQTTQQATTEAPTTTTENQTTVAETTGPNNGQSQTVPNTNQNSQQNPNPQGQQ
;
A
#
# COMPACT_ATOMS: atom_id res chain seq x y z
N MET A 1 -15.10 59.56 -33.48
CA MET A 1 -13.90 59.58 -32.62
C MET A 1 -12.69 59.99 -33.47
N ASN A 2 -11.94 61.03 -33.03
CA ASN A 2 -10.85 61.63 -33.84
C ASN A 2 -9.72 60.63 -34.05
N LYS A 3 -9.34 60.30 -35.28
CA LYS A 3 -8.24 59.34 -35.62
C LYS A 3 -6.94 59.62 -34.87
N GLN A 4 -6.63 60.88 -34.60
CA GLN A 4 -5.44 61.28 -33.82
C GLN A 4 -5.53 60.87 -32.34
N LEU A 5 -6.72 60.91 -31.74
CA LEU A 5 -6.94 60.47 -30.35
C LEU A 5 -6.81 58.96 -30.23
N ILE A 6 -7.37 58.20 -31.15
CA ILE A 6 -7.24 56.70 -31.19
C ILE A 6 -5.78 56.32 -31.31
N TRP A 7 -5.01 57.01 -32.18
CA TRP A 7 -3.57 56.72 -32.39
C TRP A 7 -2.72 57.05 -31.17
N ARG A 8 -3.06 58.12 -30.43
CA ARG A 8 -2.41 58.47 -29.15
C ARG A 8 -2.71 57.42 -28.07
N ILE A 9 -3.95 56.99 -27.91
CA ILE A 9 -4.34 55.98 -26.96
C ILE A 9 -3.66 54.65 -27.28
N ALA A 10 -3.65 54.19 -28.53
CA ALA A 10 -2.92 52.96 -28.97
C ALA A 10 -1.44 53.04 -28.70
N LYS A 11 -0.79 54.19 -28.92
CA LYS A 11 0.64 54.42 -28.63
C LYS A 11 0.94 54.31 -27.13
N TYR A 12 0.13 54.92 -26.25
CA TYR A 12 0.35 54.86 -24.79
C TYR A 12 0.03 53.47 -24.25
N LEU A 13 -0.96 52.77 -24.79
CA LEU A 13 -1.25 51.35 -24.46
C LEU A 13 -0.07 50.44 -24.88
N GLY A 14 0.49 50.69 -26.07
CA GLY A 14 1.65 49.93 -26.55
C GLY A 14 2.93 50.19 -25.68
N ILE A 15 3.17 51.45 -25.28
CA ILE A 15 4.25 51.78 -24.35
C ILE A 15 4.03 51.14 -22.97
N GLY A 16 2.80 51.23 -22.46
CA GLY A 16 2.43 50.57 -21.18
C GLY A 16 2.62 49.06 -21.21
N PHE A 17 2.20 48.42 -22.30
CA PHE A 17 2.40 46.97 -22.50
C PHE A 17 3.86 46.60 -22.58
N LEU A 18 4.67 47.40 -23.34
CA LEU A 18 6.11 47.16 -23.43
C LEU A 18 6.82 47.37 -22.08
N ALA A 19 6.43 48.40 -21.32
CA ALA A 19 7.01 48.61 -19.98
C ALA A 19 6.61 47.48 -19.00
N ALA A 20 5.36 47.02 -19.03
CA ALA A 20 4.91 45.87 -18.24
C ALA A 20 5.63 44.57 -18.64
N PHE A 21 5.87 44.36 -19.92
CA PHE A 21 6.62 43.23 -20.44
C PHE A 21 8.11 43.24 -19.98
N ILE A 22 8.75 44.41 -20.05
CA ILE A 22 10.13 44.57 -19.55
C ILE A 22 10.19 44.36 -18.04
N ALA A 23 9.22 44.91 -17.28
CA ALA A 23 9.16 44.68 -15.84
C ALA A 23 8.97 43.19 -15.50
N ALA A 24 8.13 42.47 -16.23
CA ALA A 24 7.93 41.03 -16.06
C ALA A 24 9.21 40.23 -16.33
N ILE A 25 9.99 40.61 -17.36
CA ILE A 25 11.28 39.99 -17.65
C ILE A 25 12.28 40.24 -16.52
N LEU A 26 12.35 41.47 -16.01
CA LEU A 26 13.29 41.83 -14.93
C LEU A 26 12.94 41.10 -13.62
N ILE A 27 11.66 41.04 -13.26
CA ILE A 27 11.18 40.32 -12.08
C ILE A 27 11.47 38.83 -12.26
N GLY A 28 11.06 38.21 -13.39
CA GLY A 28 11.27 36.81 -13.70
C GLY A 28 12.74 36.42 -13.69
N GLY A 29 13.61 37.31 -14.29
CA GLY A 29 15.07 37.15 -14.25
C GLY A 29 15.65 37.19 -12.84
N SER A 30 15.21 38.16 -12.02
CA SER A 30 15.64 38.27 -10.61
C SER A 30 15.26 37.03 -9.79
N VAL A 31 14.04 36.54 -9.94
CA VAL A 31 13.54 35.28 -9.28
C VAL A 31 14.36 34.08 -9.78
N PHE A 32 14.60 33.98 -11.06
CA PHE A 32 15.41 32.92 -11.63
C PHE A 32 16.83 32.92 -11.04
N PHE A 33 17.55 34.07 -11.03
CA PHE A 33 18.87 34.18 -10.44
C PHE A 33 18.89 33.91 -8.93
N TYR A 34 17.85 34.29 -8.21
CA TYR A 34 17.71 33.92 -6.79
C TYR A 34 17.62 32.39 -6.59
N TYR A 35 16.86 31.68 -7.43
CA TYR A 35 16.81 30.22 -7.34
C TYR A 35 18.11 29.56 -7.78
N VAL A 36 18.74 30.06 -8.83
CA VAL A 36 20.04 29.59 -9.34
C VAL A 36 21.16 29.75 -8.32
N SER A 37 21.14 30.80 -7.49
CA SER A 37 22.15 31.00 -6.44
C SER A 37 22.14 29.89 -5.36
N LYS A 38 21.09 29.08 -5.33
CA LYS A 38 20.93 27.92 -4.43
C LYS A 38 21.20 26.58 -5.13
N ALA A 39 21.57 26.60 -6.42
CA ALA A 39 21.86 25.38 -7.16
C ALA A 39 23.12 24.70 -6.61
N PRO A 40 23.13 23.35 -6.54
CA PRO A 40 24.34 22.63 -6.17
C PRO A 40 25.45 22.84 -7.19
N GLU A 41 26.69 22.61 -6.77
CA GLU A 41 27.85 22.71 -7.66
C GLU A 41 27.85 21.51 -8.64
N LEU A 42 28.07 21.83 -9.92
CA LEU A 42 28.19 20.81 -10.97
C LEU A 42 29.53 20.07 -10.80
N SER A 43 29.45 18.74 -10.61
CA SER A 43 30.61 17.85 -10.48
C SER A 43 30.51 16.71 -11.48
N GLU A 44 31.54 16.54 -12.29
CA GLU A 44 31.62 15.41 -13.22
C GLU A 44 31.70 14.07 -12.50
N SER A 45 32.32 14.03 -11.32
CA SER A 45 32.35 12.80 -10.49
C SER A 45 30.97 12.32 -10.12
N LYS A 46 30.00 13.21 -9.87
CA LYS A 46 28.60 12.82 -9.58
C LYS A 46 27.85 12.31 -10.81
N LEU A 47 28.25 12.75 -12.01
CA LEU A 47 27.66 12.27 -13.27
C LEU A 47 28.14 10.85 -13.61
N VAL A 48 29.42 10.57 -13.32
CA VAL A 48 30.08 9.29 -13.64
C VAL A 48 29.98 8.27 -12.49
N ALA A 49 29.84 8.73 -11.24
CA ALA A 49 29.91 7.86 -10.07
C ALA A 49 28.85 6.76 -10.09
N THR A 50 29.33 5.55 -9.99
CA THR A 50 28.56 4.36 -9.58
C THR A 50 28.66 4.26 -8.05
N THR A 51 27.81 5.00 -7.34
CA THR A 51 27.79 4.92 -5.88
C THR A 51 26.75 3.89 -5.46
N SER A 52 27.17 2.86 -4.74
CA SER A 52 26.26 1.95 -4.08
C SER A 52 25.77 2.53 -2.76
N SER A 53 24.54 2.19 -2.39
CA SER A 53 24.01 2.52 -1.07
C SER A 53 23.99 1.27 -0.21
N LYS A 54 24.50 1.38 1.00
CA LYS A 54 24.54 0.30 1.95
C LYS A 54 23.40 0.40 2.95
N ILE A 55 22.72 -0.70 3.17
CA ILE A 55 21.58 -0.78 4.08
C ILE A 55 21.98 -1.66 5.26
N TYR A 56 21.71 -1.15 6.44
CA TYR A 56 22.00 -1.81 7.70
C TYR A 56 20.71 -2.09 8.48
N ASP A 57 20.67 -3.17 9.22
CA ASP A 57 19.55 -3.54 10.08
C ASP A 57 19.54 -2.77 11.43
N SER A 58 18.62 -3.13 12.31
CA SER A 58 18.48 -2.53 13.64
C SER A 58 19.69 -2.78 14.56
N LYS A 59 20.55 -3.78 14.25
CA LYS A 59 21.78 -4.12 14.96
C LYS A 59 23.02 -3.52 14.29
N ASN A 60 22.85 -2.70 13.22
CA ASN A 60 23.89 -2.12 12.37
C ASN A 60 24.68 -3.16 11.58
N GLU A 61 24.11 -4.32 11.27
CA GLU A 61 24.67 -5.31 10.37
C GLU A 61 24.30 -4.99 8.93
N LEU A 62 25.24 -5.16 7.99
CA LEU A 62 25.00 -4.91 6.57
C LEU A 62 24.04 -5.96 6.00
N ILE A 63 22.91 -5.54 5.48
CA ILE A 63 21.86 -6.42 4.93
C ILE A 63 21.70 -6.33 3.42
N ALA A 64 22.09 -5.20 2.82
CA ALA A 64 22.05 -5.03 1.37
C ALA A 64 23.08 -3.99 0.92
N ASP A 65 23.64 -4.20 -0.27
CA ASP A 65 24.47 -3.25 -1.00
C ASP A 65 23.76 -2.95 -2.33
N LEU A 66 22.98 -1.86 -2.34
CA LEU A 66 22.12 -1.51 -3.48
C LEU A 66 22.89 -0.69 -4.50
N GLY A 67 23.10 -1.24 -5.68
CA GLY A 67 23.67 -0.54 -6.82
C GLY A 67 25.09 -0.94 -7.21
N ALA A 68 25.83 -1.72 -6.42
CA ALA A 68 27.19 -2.13 -6.73
C ALA A 68 27.27 -3.28 -7.77
N GLU A 69 26.37 -4.23 -7.71
CA GLU A 69 26.53 -5.51 -8.45
C GLU A 69 25.83 -5.56 -9.83
N ARG A 70 24.99 -4.60 -10.20
CA ARG A 70 24.24 -4.62 -11.46
C ARG A 70 24.44 -3.39 -12.32
N ARG A 71 25.65 -2.80 -12.32
CA ARG A 71 25.94 -1.69 -13.23
C ARG A 71 27.08 -2.05 -14.16
N VAL A 72 26.72 -2.29 -15.41
CA VAL A 72 27.64 -2.32 -16.52
C VAL A 72 27.48 -1.01 -17.27
N ASN A 73 28.46 -0.13 -17.15
CA ASN A 73 28.44 1.15 -17.88
C ASN A 73 28.81 0.92 -19.34
N ALA A 74 27.96 1.38 -20.25
CA ALA A 74 28.31 1.49 -21.65
C ALA A 74 29.38 2.57 -21.85
N GLN A 75 30.37 2.27 -22.67
CA GLN A 75 31.27 3.30 -23.20
C GLN A 75 30.58 4.04 -24.36
N SER A 76 30.94 5.28 -24.58
CA SER A 76 30.33 6.10 -25.63
C SER A 76 30.42 5.45 -27.02
N SER A 77 31.52 4.73 -27.30
CA SER A 77 31.73 3.98 -28.54
C SER A 77 30.91 2.70 -28.68
N GLU A 78 30.27 2.23 -27.60
CA GLU A 78 29.48 0.99 -27.57
C GLU A 78 27.98 1.26 -27.74
N VAL A 79 27.56 2.52 -27.70
CA VAL A 79 26.15 2.93 -27.83
C VAL A 79 25.76 2.92 -29.32
N PRO A 80 24.84 2.02 -29.74
CA PRO A 80 24.41 1.97 -31.13
C PRO A 80 23.60 3.22 -31.51
N ILE A 81 23.78 3.65 -32.78
CA ILE A 81 23.11 4.85 -33.29
C ILE A 81 21.59 4.71 -33.28
N GLU A 82 21.07 3.50 -33.41
CA GLU A 82 19.66 3.18 -33.35
C GLU A 82 19.08 3.48 -31.95
N LEU A 83 19.83 3.21 -30.86
CA LEU A 83 19.43 3.57 -29.51
C LEU A 83 19.45 5.10 -29.33
N VAL A 84 20.47 5.77 -29.81
CA VAL A 84 20.54 7.24 -29.80
C VAL A 84 19.32 7.84 -30.48
N ASN A 85 19.00 7.34 -31.68
CA ASN A 85 17.83 7.78 -32.46
C ASN A 85 16.52 7.50 -31.72
N ALA A 86 16.36 6.33 -31.08
CA ALA A 86 15.19 5.98 -30.30
C ALA A 86 14.98 6.92 -29.10
N ILE A 87 16.04 7.15 -28.31
CA ILE A 87 16.00 8.05 -27.14
C ILE A 87 15.66 9.48 -27.59
N VAL A 88 16.36 9.99 -28.58
CA VAL A 88 16.16 11.37 -29.06
C VAL A 88 14.76 11.53 -29.64
N SER A 89 14.25 10.54 -30.36
CA SER A 89 12.90 10.59 -30.95
C SER A 89 11.80 10.74 -29.92
N ILE A 90 11.90 10.05 -28.81
CA ILE A 90 10.84 10.01 -27.81
C ILE A 90 11.01 11.06 -26.69
N GLU A 91 12.23 11.32 -26.27
CA GLU A 91 12.52 12.19 -25.12
C GLU A 91 12.83 13.62 -25.55
N ASP A 92 13.66 13.81 -26.59
CA ASP A 92 14.16 15.14 -26.96
C ASP A 92 14.56 15.23 -28.43
N HIS A 93 13.56 15.29 -29.34
CA HIS A 93 13.79 15.30 -30.80
C HIS A 93 14.68 16.45 -31.33
N ARG A 94 14.94 17.47 -30.51
CA ARG A 94 15.83 18.59 -30.86
C ARG A 94 17.12 18.58 -30.06
N PHE A 95 17.47 17.47 -29.41
CA PHE A 95 18.61 17.33 -28.50
C PHE A 95 19.89 17.91 -29.08
N PHE A 96 20.21 17.62 -30.35
CA PHE A 96 21.43 18.13 -31.01
C PHE A 96 21.35 19.61 -31.41
N ASN A 97 20.18 20.26 -31.30
CA ASN A 97 19.96 21.63 -31.78
C ASN A 97 19.88 22.69 -30.65
N HIS A 98 19.89 22.28 -29.39
CA HIS A 98 19.87 23.20 -28.25
C HIS A 98 21.09 23.06 -27.33
N ARG A 99 21.22 23.94 -26.34
CA ARG A 99 22.33 23.97 -25.37
C ARG A 99 21.77 23.91 -23.93
N GLY A 100 21.35 22.76 -23.51
CA GLY A 100 20.85 22.49 -22.17
C GLY A 100 19.31 22.65 -22.03
N ILE A 101 18.74 23.68 -22.61
CA ILE A 101 17.31 23.97 -22.65
C ILE A 101 16.83 24.18 -24.09
N ASP A 102 15.62 23.72 -24.38
CA ASP A 102 14.93 23.98 -25.67
C ASP A 102 13.84 25.03 -25.49
N SER A 103 14.16 26.29 -25.79
CA SER A 103 13.25 27.43 -25.67
C SER A 103 12.02 27.32 -26.58
N ILE A 104 12.16 26.66 -27.74
CA ILE A 104 11.03 26.48 -28.69
C ILE A 104 10.06 25.43 -28.11
N ARG A 105 10.58 24.33 -27.57
CA ARG A 105 9.79 23.29 -26.90
C ARG A 105 9.07 23.84 -25.67
N ILE A 106 9.76 24.64 -24.85
CA ILE A 106 9.16 25.30 -23.68
C ILE A 106 8.01 26.21 -24.09
N ALA A 107 8.20 27.08 -25.10
CA ALA A 107 7.17 27.96 -25.60
C ALA A 107 5.97 27.18 -26.19
N GLY A 108 6.23 26.11 -26.94
CA GLY A 108 5.22 25.22 -27.49
C GLY A 108 4.42 24.46 -26.44
N ALA A 109 5.09 23.96 -25.40
CA ALA A 109 4.43 23.30 -24.25
C ALA A 109 3.55 24.29 -23.48
N PHE A 110 4.05 25.51 -23.23
CA PHE A 110 3.28 26.56 -22.56
C PHE A 110 2.00 26.91 -23.31
N LEU A 111 2.08 27.12 -24.64
CA LEU A 111 0.89 27.43 -25.46
C LEU A 111 -0.12 26.27 -25.49
N ARG A 112 0.34 25.04 -25.58
CA ARG A 112 -0.54 23.86 -25.56
C ARG A 112 -1.19 23.67 -24.20
N ASN A 113 -0.46 23.82 -23.11
CA ASN A 113 -1.01 23.72 -21.74
C ASN A 113 -2.05 24.83 -21.43
N LEU A 114 -2.01 25.97 -22.11
CA LEU A 114 -3.03 27.01 -22.04
C LEU A 114 -4.32 26.65 -22.81
N THR A 115 -4.23 25.79 -23.81
CA THR A 115 -5.35 25.50 -24.74
C THR A 115 -5.96 24.12 -24.59
N SER A 116 -5.25 23.16 -23.96
CA SER A 116 -5.72 21.77 -23.83
C SER A 116 -6.29 21.47 -22.44
N ARG A 117 -7.43 20.75 -22.43
CA ARG A 117 -8.05 20.18 -21.22
C ARG A 117 -7.49 18.80 -20.85
N GLY A 118 -6.44 18.32 -21.52
CA GLY A 118 -5.82 17.02 -21.28
C GLY A 118 -4.35 17.19 -20.92
N GLY A 119 -3.86 16.47 -19.93
CA GLY A 119 -2.53 16.35 -19.35
C GLY A 119 -1.42 17.34 -19.72
N LEU A 120 -0.63 17.75 -18.74
CA LEU A 120 0.51 18.66 -18.91
C LEU A 120 1.60 18.03 -19.80
N GLN A 121 1.91 18.64 -20.94
CA GLN A 121 2.98 18.19 -21.80
C GLN A 121 4.34 18.66 -21.27
N GLY A 122 5.27 17.72 -21.03
CA GLY A 122 6.60 17.98 -20.52
C GLY A 122 7.50 18.73 -21.52
N GLY A 123 8.15 19.80 -21.05
CA GLY A 123 9.07 20.61 -21.85
C GLY A 123 10.55 20.38 -21.51
N SER A 124 10.90 19.41 -20.68
CA SER A 124 12.27 19.15 -20.22
C SER A 124 13.11 18.48 -21.31
N THR A 125 14.40 18.86 -21.39
CA THR A 125 15.39 18.26 -22.30
C THR A 125 16.02 17.02 -21.66
N LEU A 126 16.71 16.17 -22.44
CA LEU A 126 17.51 15.05 -21.94
C LEU A 126 18.58 15.50 -20.94
N THR A 127 19.22 16.65 -21.21
CA THR A 127 20.19 17.21 -20.30
C THR A 127 19.58 17.61 -18.95
N GLN A 128 18.37 18.19 -18.96
CA GLN A 128 17.64 18.48 -17.72
C GLN A 128 17.20 17.22 -16.97
N GLN A 129 16.83 16.16 -17.70
CA GLN A 129 16.51 14.88 -17.10
C GLN A 129 17.74 14.25 -16.43
N LEU A 130 18.90 14.26 -17.09
CA LEU A 130 20.15 13.79 -16.50
C LEU A 130 20.51 14.58 -15.22
N ILE A 131 20.41 15.91 -15.26
CA ILE A 131 20.65 16.77 -14.09
C ILE A 131 19.65 16.43 -12.97
N LYS A 132 18.36 16.25 -13.30
CA LYS A 132 17.35 15.82 -12.33
C LYS A 132 17.76 14.51 -11.67
N LEU A 133 18.11 13.48 -12.45
CA LEU A 133 18.52 12.15 -11.94
C LEU A 133 19.80 12.18 -11.09
N THR A 134 20.63 13.22 -11.25
CA THR A 134 21.94 13.31 -10.57
C THR A 134 21.90 14.17 -9.31
N TYR A 135 21.10 15.25 -9.30
CA TYR A 135 21.18 16.29 -8.27
C TYR A 135 19.89 16.55 -7.53
N PHE A 136 18.74 16.03 -7.99
CA PHE A 136 17.44 16.35 -7.42
C PHE A 136 16.60 15.11 -7.18
N SER A 137 15.60 15.26 -6.33
CA SER A 137 14.56 14.26 -6.10
C SER A 137 13.77 13.94 -7.36
N THR A 138 13.37 12.69 -7.51
CA THR A 138 12.43 12.25 -8.54
C THR A 138 10.98 12.37 -8.10
N SER A 139 10.72 12.62 -6.81
CA SER A 139 9.38 12.75 -6.23
C SER A 139 8.53 13.85 -6.90
N SER A 140 7.25 13.53 -7.10
CA SER A 140 6.27 14.48 -7.66
C SER A 140 5.99 15.67 -6.74
N SER A 141 6.10 15.49 -5.42
CA SER A 141 5.90 16.55 -4.41
C SER A 141 6.95 17.65 -4.50
N ASP A 142 8.12 17.36 -5.07
CA ASP A 142 9.26 18.25 -5.14
C ASP A 142 9.36 19.02 -6.48
N GLN A 143 8.33 18.95 -7.31
CA GLN A 143 8.26 19.63 -8.61
C GLN A 143 8.01 21.13 -8.46
N THR A 144 8.99 21.86 -7.90
CA THR A 144 8.91 23.31 -7.68
C THR A 144 9.50 24.12 -8.85
N ILE A 145 9.07 25.38 -8.99
CA ILE A 145 9.67 26.33 -9.94
C ILE A 145 11.14 26.55 -9.62
N SER A 146 11.50 26.56 -8.32
CA SER A 146 12.88 26.67 -7.85
C SER A 146 13.76 25.56 -8.42
N ARG A 147 13.33 24.30 -8.26
CA ARG A 147 14.05 23.14 -8.81
C ARG A 147 14.16 23.21 -10.33
N LYS A 148 13.09 23.55 -11.03
CA LYS A 148 13.14 23.69 -12.50
C LYS A 148 14.09 24.76 -12.98
N ALA A 149 14.24 25.87 -12.25
CA ALA A 149 15.25 26.90 -12.56
C ALA A 149 16.67 26.39 -12.34
N GLN A 150 16.92 25.62 -11.27
CA GLN A 150 18.22 25.01 -10.98
C GLN A 150 18.56 23.92 -12.01
N GLU A 151 17.62 23.03 -12.35
CA GLU A 151 17.78 22.02 -13.41
C GLU A 151 18.20 22.68 -14.74
N ALA A 152 17.49 23.74 -15.15
CA ALA A 152 17.78 24.47 -16.38
C ALA A 152 19.16 25.09 -16.36
N TRP A 153 19.57 25.70 -15.25
CA TRP A 153 20.88 26.30 -15.08
C TRP A 153 22.01 25.28 -15.17
N LEU A 154 21.92 24.19 -14.41
CA LEU A 154 22.92 23.12 -14.40
C LEU A 154 22.98 22.41 -15.76
N ALA A 155 21.86 22.25 -16.47
CA ALA A 155 21.84 21.70 -17.83
C ALA A 155 22.62 22.61 -18.81
N ILE A 156 22.46 23.93 -18.70
CA ILE A 156 23.23 24.89 -19.51
C ILE A 156 24.75 24.84 -19.16
N GLN A 157 25.06 24.67 -17.88
CA GLN A 157 26.47 24.55 -17.46
C GLN A 157 27.07 23.24 -17.98
N LEU A 158 26.38 22.11 -17.85
CA LEU A 158 26.86 20.82 -18.31
C LEU A 158 27.15 20.85 -19.82
N GLU A 159 26.28 21.41 -20.64
CA GLU A 159 26.50 21.50 -22.09
C GLU A 159 27.59 22.48 -22.53
N ARG A 160 28.21 23.21 -21.60
CA ARG A 160 29.44 23.99 -21.85
C ARG A 160 30.70 23.16 -21.64
N THR A 161 30.64 22.09 -20.85
CA THR A 161 31.79 21.28 -20.43
C THR A 161 31.75 19.87 -21.01
N ALA A 162 30.59 19.33 -21.35
CA ALA A 162 30.43 18.00 -21.90
C ALA A 162 29.81 18.02 -23.31
N THR A 163 30.21 17.10 -24.15
CA THR A 163 29.66 16.90 -25.49
C THR A 163 28.29 16.24 -25.43
N LYS A 164 27.51 16.37 -26.48
CA LYS A 164 26.19 15.69 -26.60
C LYS A 164 26.29 14.17 -26.45
N GLN A 165 27.36 13.59 -26.95
CA GLN A 165 27.62 12.16 -26.86
C GLN A 165 27.90 11.73 -25.40
N GLU A 166 28.70 12.49 -24.67
CA GLU A 166 28.97 12.24 -23.25
C GLU A 166 27.70 12.38 -22.42
N ILE A 167 26.89 13.41 -22.65
CA ILE A 167 25.62 13.63 -21.97
C ILE A 167 24.65 12.45 -22.18
N LEU A 168 24.54 11.96 -23.44
CA LEU A 168 23.75 10.76 -23.75
C LEU A 168 24.29 9.51 -23.04
N THR A 169 25.61 9.33 -23.02
CA THR A 169 26.25 8.20 -22.36
C THR A 169 26.01 8.24 -20.85
N TYR A 170 26.11 9.41 -20.21
CA TYR A 170 25.76 9.57 -18.79
C TYR A 170 24.28 9.25 -18.53
N TYR A 171 23.38 9.71 -19.41
CA TYR A 171 21.94 9.40 -19.29
C TYR A 171 21.67 7.90 -19.43
N ILE A 172 22.21 7.25 -20.46
CA ILE A 172 22.08 5.80 -20.71
C ILE A 172 22.55 4.97 -19.51
N ASN A 173 23.65 5.39 -18.87
CA ASN A 173 24.22 4.70 -17.72
C ASN A 173 23.50 4.98 -16.39
N LYS A 174 22.65 6.02 -16.34
CA LYS A 174 22.05 6.47 -15.08
C LYS A 174 20.57 6.15 -14.91
N VAL A 175 19.83 5.94 -16.00
CA VAL A 175 18.38 5.71 -15.96
C VAL A 175 18.03 4.39 -15.29
N TYR A 176 16.96 4.40 -14.49
CA TYR A 176 16.37 3.20 -13.95
C TYR A 176 15.53 2.47 -15.02
N MET A 177 15.64 1.15 -15.08
CA MET A 177 15.14 0.31 -16.15
C MET A 177 14.24 -0.83 -15.66
N SER A 178 13.64 -0.70 -14.46
CA SER A 178 12.88 -1.76 -13.77
C SER A 178 13.75 -2.95 -13.30
N ASN A 179 13.16 -3.82 -12.45
CA ASN A 179 13.78 -5.05 -11.96
C ASN A 179 15.18 -4.85 -11.37
N GLY A 180 15.42 -3.70 -10.70
CA GLY A 180 16.70 -3.37 -10.08
C GLY A 180 17.82 -3.03 -11.06
N ASN A 181 17.54 -2.89 -12.36
CA ASN A 181 18.54 -2.56 -13.36
C ASN A 181 18.75 -1.05 -13.47
N TYR A 182 19.99 -0.61 -13.40
CA TYR A 182 20.41 0.78 -13.62
C TYR A 182 21.35 0.87 -14.81
N GLY A 183 20.99 1.72 -15.78
CA GLY A 183 21.63 1.83 -17.06
C GLY A 183 21.08 0.85 -18.10
N MET A 184 21.01 1.32 -19.35
CA MET A 184 20.44 0.55 -20.46
C MET A 184 21.33 -0.64 -20.84
N GLN A 185 22.67 -0.56 -20.65
CA GLN A 185 23.57 -1.69 -20.88
C GLN A 185 23.29 -2.83 -19.91
N THR A 186 23.09 -2.49 -18.64
CA THR A 186 22.70 -3.47 -17.60
C THR A 186 21.36 -4.12 -17.93
N ALA A 187 20.36 -3.31 -18.34
CA ALA A 187 19.06 -3.83 -18.76
C ALA A 187 19.15 -4.74 -20.01
N ALA A 188 19.99 -4.39 -20.98
CA ALA A 188 20.24 -5.21 -22.16
C ALA A 188 20.79 -6.60 -21.78
N GLN A 189 21.74 -6.65 -20.88
CA GLN A 189 22.31 -7.91 -20.38
C GLN A 189 21.32 -8.70 -19.50
N SER A 190 20.56 -8.00 -18.63
CA SER A 190 19.57 -8.63 -17.76
C SER A 190 18.38 -9.19 -18.53
N TYR A 191 17.85 -8.42 -19.49
CA TYR A 191 16.62 -8.78 -20.22
C TYR A 191 16.88 -9.69 -21.41
N TYR A 192 17.99 -9.48 -22.12
CA TYR A 192 18.27 -10.16 -23.38
C TYR A 192 19.56 -11.00 -23.38
N GLY A 193 20.37 -10.91 -22.32
CA GLY A 193 21.69 -11.58 -22.26
C GLY A 193 22.68 -11.07 -23.31
N LYS A 194 22.51 -9.81 -23.78
CA LYS A 194 23.28 -9.22 -24.88
C LYS A 194 23.76 -7.81 -24.52
N ASP A 195 24.80 -7.37 -25.18
CA ASP A 195 25.21 -5.96 -25.15
C ASP A 195 24.30 -5.09 -26.00
N LEU A 196 24.23 -3.79 -25.70
CA LEU A 196 23.40 -2.82 -26.44
C LEU A 196 23.59 -2.89 -27.94
N LYS A 197 24.83 -3.06 -28.40
CA LYS A 197 25.20 -3.14 -29.82
C LYS A 197 24.64 -4.37 -30.55
N ASP A 198 24.25 -5.40 -29.82
CA ASP A 198 23.75 -6.69 -30.34
C ASP A 198 22.21 -6.81 -30.26
N LEU A 199 21.54 -5.75 -29.80
CA LEU A 199 20.10 -5.69 -29.69
C LEU A 199 19.43 -5.31 -31.01
N SER A 200 18.25 -5.87 -31.27
CA SER A 200 17.41 -5.49 -32.39
C SER A 200 16.72 -4.13 -32.17
N ILE A 201 16.27 -3.50 -33.27
CA ILE A 201 15.55 -2.22 -33.21
C ILE A 201 14.36 -2.22 -32.25
N PRO A 202 13.44 -3.23 -32.24
CA PRO A 202 12.35 -3.26 -31.25
C PRO A 202 12.83 -3.38 -29.82
N GLN A 203 13.92 -4.11 -29.55
CA GLN A 203 14.52 -4.22 -28.21
C GLN A 203 15.12 -2.87 -27.76
N LEU A 204 15.84 -2.19 -28.63
CA LEU A 204 16.39 -0.85 -28.35
C LEU A 204 15.28 0.19 -28.16
N ALA A 205 14.19 0.11 -28.93
CA ALA A 205 13.04 0.99 -28.80
C ALA A 205 12.30 0.78 -27.46
N LEU A 206 12.19 -0.47 -26.98
CA LEU A 206 11.67 -0.74 -25.63
C LEU A 206 12.55 -0.08 -24.57
N LEU A 207 13.86 -0.33 -24.59
CA LEU A 207 14.79 0.27 -23.63
C LEU A 207 14.75 1.81 -23.64
N ALA A 208 14.64 2.43 -24.83
CA ALA A 208 14.50 3.87 -24.94
C ALA A 208 13.18 4.42 -24.39
N GLY A 209 12.12 3.60 -24.40
CA GLY A 209 10.80 3.97 -23.94
C GLY A 209 10.59 3.84 -22.43
N MET A 210 11.29 2.92 -21.77
CA MET A 210 11.09 2.58 -20.36
C MET A 210 11.35 3.71 -19.35
N PRO A 211 12.36 4.61 -19.52
CA PRO A 211 12.73 5.59 -18.48
C PRO A 211 11.61 6.54 -18.04
N GLN A 212 10.57 6.72 -18.82
CA GLN A 212 9.43 7.57 -18.44
C GLN A 212 8.65 7.01 -17.25
N ALA A 213 8.40 5.69 -17.25
CA ALA A 213 7.71 4.97 -16.16
C ALA A 213 8.20 3.49 -16.17
N PRO A 214 9.40 3.23 -15.64
CA PRO A 214 10.08 1.94 -15.82
C PRO A 214 9.29 0.74 -15.35
N ASN A 215 8.64 0.83 -14.18
CA ASN A 215 7.84 -0.26 -13.64
C ASN A 215 6.53 -0.47 -14.42
N GLN A 216 5.94 0.59 -14.99
CA GLN A 216 4.74 0.49 -15.83
C GLN A 216 5.03 -0.09 -17.21
N TYR A 217 6.24 0.13 -17.74
CA TYR A 217 6.65 -0.38 -19.05
C TYR A 217 7.57 -1.60 -18.96
N ASP A 218 7.48 -2.33 -17.84
CA ASP A 218 8.20 -3.57 -17.63
C ASP A 218 7.60 -4.70 -18.47
N PRO A 219 8.35 -5.31 -19.41
CA PRO A 219 7.81 -6.33 -20.32
C PRO A 219 7.43 -7.64 -19.64
N TYR A 220 7.85 -7.87 -18.38
CA TYR A 220 7.52 -9.07 -17.62
C TYR A 220 6.20 -8.92 -16.85
N SER A 221 5.97 -7.77 -16.23
CA SER A 221 4.79 -7.52 -15.41
C SER A 221 3.67 -6.78 -16.15
N HIS A 222 4.01 -5.96 -17.17
CA HIS A 222 3.08 -5.12 -17.92
C HIS A 222 3.36 -5.18 -19.44
N PRO A 223 3.22 -6.37 -20.08
CA PRO A 223 3.61 -6.57 -21.48
C PRO A 223 2.78 -5.74 -22.49
N GLU A 224 1.52 -5.42 -22.16
CA GLU A 224 0.66 -4.62 -23.02
C GLU A 224 1.11 -3.17 -23.07
N GLU A 225 1.29 -2.54 -21.91
CA GLU A 225 1.78 -1.16 -21.79
C GLU A 225 3.20 -1.00 -22.32
N ALA A 226 4.06 -2.00 -22.10
CA ALA A 226 5.40 -2.07 -22.68
C ALA A 226 5.35 -2.11 -24.21
N THR A 227 4.40 -2.87 -24.78
CA THR A 227 4.19 -2.94 -26.24
C THR A 227 3.72 -1.61 -26.81
N GLU A 228 2.74 -0.97 -26.18
CA GLU A 228 2.23 0.34 -26.60
C GLU A 228 3.34 1.39 -26.55
N ARG A 229 4.12 1.41 -25.47
CA ARG A 229 5.23 2.36 -25.31
C ARG A 229 6.33 2.14 -26.34
N ARG A 230 6.76 0.89 -26.57
CA ARG A 230 7.72 0.54 -27.64
C ARG A 230 7.22 1.00 -29.01
N ASN A 231 5.97 0.72 -29.33
CA ASN A 231 5.38 1.08 -30.62
C ASN A 231 5.30 2.59 -30.80
N LEU A 232 5.07 3.36 -29.74
CA LEU A 232 5.13 4.82 -29.77
C LEU A 232 6.56 5.30 -30.12
N VAL A 233 7.61 4.73 -29.51
CA VAL A 233 9.00 5.05 -29.85
C VAL A 233 9.29 4.78 -31.31
N LEU A 234 8.92 3.58 -31.81
CA LEU A 234 9.11 3.20 -33.21
C LEU A 234 8.38 4.15 -34.19
N SER A 235 7.16 4.57 -33.84
CA SER A 235 6.40 5.54 -34.62
C SER A 235 7.10 6.92 -34.68
N GLU A 236 7.64 7.39 -33.57
CA GLU A 236 8.39 8.66 -33.56
C GLU A 236 9.70 8.57 -34.33
N MET A 237 10.40 7.42 -34.26
CA MET A 237 11.60 7.17 -35.09
C MET A 237 11.27 7.20 -36.58
N GLN A 238 10.15 6.58 -37.00
CA GLN A 238 9.71 6.60 -38.40
C GLN A 238 9.35 8.02 -38.85
N LYS A 239 8.55 8.76 -38.07
CA LYS A 239 8.16 10.15 -38.38
C LYS A 239 9.35 11.08 -38.57
N GLN A 240 10.44 10.81 -37.85
CA GLN A 240 11.68 11.60 -37.93
C GLN A 240 12.65 11.07 -39.00
N GLY A 241 12.30 10.00 -39.74
CA GLY A 241 13.08 9.46 -40.83
C GLY A 241 14.23 8.57 -40.40
N TYR A 242 14.26 8.09 -39.16
CA TYR A 242 15.27 7.14 -38.66
C TYR A 242 14.95 5.68 -39.03
N LEU A 243 13.68 5.39 -39.36
CA LEU A 243 13.25 4.08 -39.83
C LEU A 243 12.56 4.21 -41.18
N THR A 244 12.81 3.25 -42.08
CA THR A 244 11.99 3.05 -43.25
C THR A 244 10.62 2.48 -42.89
N ALA A 245 9.64 2.57 -43.82
CA ALA A 245 8.31 1.96 -43.58
C ALA A 245 8.41 0.45 -43.35
N GLU A 246 9.29 -0.24 -44.07
CA GLU A 246 9.49 -1.69 -43.94
C GLU A 246 10.11 -2.07 -42.59
N GLN A 247 11.12 -1.32 -42.12
CA GLN A 247 11.74 -1.50 -40.80
C GLN A 247 10.72 -1.27 -39.67
N TYR A 248 9.90 -0.24 -39.82
CA TYR A 248 8.84 0.06 -38.83
C TYR A 248 7.82 -1.08 -38.76
N GLU A 249 7.27 -1.52 -39.90
CA GLU A 249 6.29 -2.61 -39.94
C GLU A 249 6.85 -3.92 -39.36
N THR A 250 8.10 -4.22 -39.66
CA THR A 250 8.78 -5.40 -39.06
C THR A 250 8.90 -5.27 -37.55
N ALA A 251 9.30 -4.09 -37.08
CA ALA A 251 9.57 -3.85 -35.65
C ALA A 251 8.29 -3.86 -34.77
N ILE A 252 7.19 -3.28 -35.23
CA ILE A 252 5.92 -3.27 -34.50
C ILE A 252 5.27 -4.66 -34.40
N ASN A 253 5.50 -5.52 -35.39
CA ASN A 253 4.97 -6.89 -35.44
C ASN A 253 5.84 -7.89 -34.62
N THR A 254 7.00 -7.47 -34.14
CA THR A 254 7.83 -8.31 -33.26
C THR A 254 7.18 -8.41 -31.88
N PRO A 255 6.95 -9.63 -31.34
CA PRO A 255 6.42 -9.78 -29.97
C PRO A 255 7.28 -9.04 -28.94
N ILE A 256 6.64 -8.49 -27.90
CA ILE A 256 7.37 -7.78 -26.84
C ILE A 256 8.29 -8.73 -26.05
N THR A 257 7.94 -10.00 -26.01
CA THR A 257 8.69 -11.07 -25.34
C THR A 257 9.84 -11.63 -26.19
N ASP A 258 10.02 -11.14 -27.43
CA ASP A 258 11.06 -11.66 -28.32
C ASP A 258 12.47 -11.48 -27.74
N GLY A 259 13.13 -12.60 -27.49
CA GLY A 259 14.48 -12.65 -26.91
C GLY A 259 14.57 -12.36 -25.42
N LEU A 260 13.47 -12.11 -24.71
CA LEU A 260 13.49 -11.96 -23.25
C LEU A 260 13.98 -13.26 -22.60
N GLN A 261 14.91 -13.12 -21.68
CA GLN A 261 15.42 -14.20 -20.85
C GLN A 261 14.71 -14.20 -19.49
N SER A 262 14.66 -15.38 -18.84
CA SER A 262 14.24 -15.39 -17.42
C SER A 262 15.17 -14.49 -16.62
N LEU A 263 14.58 -13.57 -15.85
CA LEU A 263 15.34 -12.70 -14.97
C LEU A 263 16.14 -13.58 -14.01
N LYS A 264 17.47 -13.46 -14.05
CA LYS A 264 18.29 -14.15 -13.08
C LYS A 264 18.16 -13.42 -11.75
N GLY A 265 17.49 -14.07 -10.79
CA GLY A 265 17.46 -13.60 -9.41
C GLY A 265 18.86 -13.64 -8.81
N SER A 266 19.57 -12.54 -8.84
CA SER A 266 20.73 -12.29 -7.98
C SER A 266 20.51 -10.95 -7.31
N ASN A 267 19.60 -10.93 -6.33
CA ASN A 267 19.55 -9.82 -5.42
C ASN A 267 20.79 -9.88 -4.52
N SER A 268 21.46 -8.76 -4.32
CA SER A 268 22.57 -8.62 -3.37
C SER A 268 22.10 -8.75 -1.91
N TYR A 269 20.84 -9.15 -1.70
CA TYR A 269 20.19 -9.30 -0.40
C TYR A 269 19.27 -10.53 -0.40
N PRO A 270 19.01 -11.12 0.78
CA PRO A 270 18.09 -12.24 0.93
C PRO A 270 16.65 -11.89 0.46
N PRO A 271 15.92 -12.82 -0.19
CA PRO A 271 14.57 -12.57 -0.72
C PRO A 271 13.57 -12.08 0.33
N TYR A 272 13.73 -12.50 1.59
CA TYR A 272 12.85 -12.07 2.69
C TYR A 272 12.93 -10.56 2.99
N LEU A 273 13.93 -9.84 2.47
CA LEU A 273 14.07 -8.39 2.65
C LEU A 273 13.43 -7.57 1.53
N ASP A 274 13.01 -8.18 0.42
CA ASP A 274 12.60 -7.45 -0.80
C ASP A 274 11.51 -6.40 -0.56
N ASN A 275 10.39 -6.79 0.05
CA ASN A 275 9.30 -5.86 0.35
C ASN A 275 9.71 -4.79 1.36
N TYR A 276 10.49 -5.16 2.38
CA TYR A 276 10.96 -4.20 3.37
C TYR A 276 11.88 -3.15 2.76
N LEU A 277 12.83 -3.57 1.93
CA LEU A 277 13.76 -2.67 1.23
C LEU A 277 13.05 -1.74 0.25
N LYS A 278 11.96 -2.19 -0.37
CA LYS A 278 11.12 -1.33 -1.21
C LYS A 278 10.59 -0.12 -0.43
N GLU A 279 10.06 -0.35 0.78
CA GLU A 279 9.53 0.72 1.63
C GLU A 279 10.66 1.61 2.19
N VAL A 280 11.84 1.04 2.47
CA VAL A 280 13.04 1.82 2.82
C VAL A 280 13.40 2.80 1.70
N ILE A 281 13.40 2.34 0.44
CA ILE A 281 13.68 3.19 -0.72
C ILE A 281 12.64 4.31 -0.83
N GLU A 282 11.34 3.99 -0.70
CA GLU A 282 10.24 4.96 -0.76
C GLU A 282 10.33 5.98 0.38
N GLN A 283 10.64 5.54 1.60
CA GLN A 283 10.80 6.45 2.74
C GLN A 283 12.03 7.35 2.58
N VAL A 284 13.17 6.83 2.14
CA VAL A 284 14.37 7.65 1.88
C VAL A 284 14.07 8.72 0.83
N GLU A 285 13.40 8.36 -0.27
CA GLU A 285 13.03 9.32 -1.30
C GLU A 285 12.06 10.38 -0.77
N THR A 286 11.07 9.99 0.03
CA THR A 286 10.11 10.91 0.64
C THR A 286 10.78 11.88 1.62
N GLU A 287 11.69 11.40 2.45
CA GLU A 287 12.32 12.18 3.52
C GLU A 287 13.48 13.05 3.05
N THR A 288 14.16 12.67 1.97
CA THR A 288 15.39 13.33 1.51
C THR A 288 15.26 13.93 0.12
N GLY A 289 14.34 13.43 -0.67
CA GLY A 289 14.24 13.71 -2.09
C GLY A 289 15.31 13.02 -2.94
N TYR A 290 16.20 12.22 -2.36
CA TYR A 290 17.23 11.49 -3.10
C TYR A 290 16.77 10.06 -3.39
N ASN A 291 17.10 9.60 -4.59
CA ASN A 291 16.90 8.19 -4.92
C ASN A 291 18.05 7.36 -4.34
N LEU A 292 17.71 6.47 -3.41
CA LEU A 292 18.65 5.60 -2.69
C LEU A 292 19.53 4.76 -3.62
N LEU A 293 18.96 4.35 -4.74
CA LEU A 293 19.62 3.47 -5.70
C LEU A 293 20.64 4.19 -6.61
N THR A 294 20.66 5.52 -6.60
CA THR A 294 21.52 6.33 -7.47
C THR A 294 22.45 7.29 -6.76
N THR A 295 22.21 7.57 -5.47
CA THR A 295 22.90 8.68 -4.78
C THR A 295 24.08 8.21 -3.93
N GLY A 296 24.11 6.96 -3.51
CA GLY A 296 25.13 6.41 -2.60
C GLY A 296 25.04 7.00 -1.20
N MET A 297 24.48 6.24 -0.28
CA MET A 297 24.36 6.62 1.13
C MET A 297 24.28 5.37 1.99
N ASP A 298 24.63 5.50 3.27
CA ASP A 298 24.45 4.45 4.25
C ASP A 298 23.14 4.69 4.98
N VAL A 299 22.22 3.73 4.91
CA VAL A 299 20.89 3.79 5.52
C VAL A 299 20.78 2.76 6.63
N TYR A 300 20.49 3.22 7.82
CA TYR A 300 20.24 2.40 8.99
C TYR A 300 18.73 2.24 9.17
N THR A 301 18.28 1.00 9.12
CA THR A 301 16.87 0.65 9.17
C THR A 301 16.43 0.16 10.55
N ASN A 302 15.13 -0.02 10.71
CA ASN A 302 14.53 -0.57 11.91
C ASN A 302 14.26 -2.08 11.82
N VAL A 303 14.61 -2.74 10.69
CA VAL A 303 14.36 -4.17 10.51
C VAL A 303 15.16 -5.00 11.52
N ASP A 304 14.49 -5.93 12.18
CA ASP A 304 15.13 -7.03 12.89
C ASP A 304 15.18 -8.23 11.93
N GLN A 305 16.38 -8.62 11.49
CA GLN A 305 16.54 -9.69 10.51
C GLN A 305 16.02 -11.04 11.02
N ASP A 306 16.14 -11.32 12.31
CA ASP A 306 15.70 -12.59 12.87
C ASP A 306 14.16 -12.66 12.85
N VAL A 307 13.49 -11.56 13.22
CA VAL A 307 12.03 -11.43 13.15
C VAL A 307 11.54 -11.46 11.70
N GLN A 308 12.22 -10.77 10.81
CA GLN A 308 11.89 -10.73 9.38
C GLN A 308 12.03 -12.12 8.73
N LYS A 309 13.12 -12.83 9.06
CA LYS A 309 13.34 -14.18 8.58
C LYS A 309 12.32 -15.16 9.18
N ARG A 310 12.00 -15.03 10.46
CA ARG A 310 10.95 -15.84 11.10
C ARG A 310 9.59 -15.64 10.41
N LEU A 311 9.25 -14.40 10.07
CA LEU A 311 8.02 -14.09 9.33
C LEU A 311 8.02 -14.72 7.92
N TRP A 312 9.17 -14.71 7.26
CA TRP A 312 9.36 -15.40 5.97
C TRP A 312 9.16 -16.92 6.09
N ASP A 313 9.75 -17.53 7.11
CA ASP A 313 9.62 -18.98 7.35
C ASP A 313 8.15 -19.33 7.67
N VAL A 314 7.45 -18.52 8.46
CA VAL A 314 6.00 -18.67 8.72
C VAL A 314 5.18 -18.63 7.43
N TYR A 315 5.59 -17.83 6.43
CA TYR A 315 4.84 -17.69 5.16
C TYR A 315 5.15 -18.80 4.16
N ASN A 316 6.37 -19.30 4.14
CA ASN A 316 6.88 -20.11 3.04
C ASN A 316 7.21 -21.57 3.45
N THR A 317 6.89 -21.96 4.69
CA THR A 317 7.01 -23.34 5.17
C THR A 317 5.76 -23.74 5.94
N ASP A 318 5.45 -25.04 6.00
CA ASP A 318 4.34 -25.58 6.81
C ASP A 318 4.74 -25.86 8.27
N GLU A 319 5.95 -25.44 8.68
CA GLU A 319 6.47 -25.70 10.03
C GLU A 319 5.67 -24.98 11.11
N TYR A 320 5.21 -23.76 10.80
CA TYR A 320 4.60 -22.84 11.79
C TYR A 320 3.12 -22.61 11.58
N VAL A 321 2.69 -22.55 10.33
CA VAL A 321 1.29 -22.27 9.96
C VAL A 321 0.93 -23.14 8.77
N TYR A 322 -0.17 -23.88 8.90
CA TYR A 322 -0.74 -24.64 7.79
C TYR A 322 -1.53 -23.71 6.86
N TYR A 323 -1.30 -23.80 5.56
CA TYR A 323 -2.02 -23.11 4.50
C TYR A 323 -2.83 -24.13 3.68
N PRO A 324 -4.06 -23.80 3.24
CA PRO A 324 -4.88 -24.73 2.47
C PRO A 324 -4.29 -25.07 1.11
N ASP A 325 -3.53 -24.13 0.52
CA ASP A 325 -2.85 -24.28 -0.77
C ASP A 325 -1.68 -23.27 -0.91
N ASP A 326 -0.98 -23.33 -2.03
CA ASP A 326 0.15 -22.44 -2.34
C ASP A 326 -0.29 -21.07 -2.91
N GLU A 327 -1.55 -20.90 -3.31
CA GLU A 327 -2.07 -19.68 -3.93
C GLU A 327 -2.60 -18.68 -2.90
N LEU A 328 -3.02 -19.14 -1.71
CA LEU A 328 -3.45 -18.25 -0.64
C LEU A 328 -2.30 -17.33 -0.22
N GLN A 329 -2.48 -16.05 -0.41
CA GLN A 329 -1.51 -15.01 -0.06
C GLN A 329 -1.70 -14.51 1.36
N ALA A 330 -0.62 -13.95 1.91
CA ALA A 330 -0.62 -13.27 3.19
C ALA A 330 0.23 -12.00 3.13
N ALA A 331 -0.18 -10.98 3.87
CA ALA A 331 0.60 -9.76 4.06
C ALA A 331 0.53 -9.30 5.51
N SER A 332 1.67 -8.92 6.10
CA SER A 332 1.68 -8.43 7.47
C SER A 332 2.78 -7.42 7.75
N THR A 333 2.51 -6.60 8.76
CA THR A 333 3.42 -5.60 9.32
C THR A 333 3.47 -5.76 10.83
N ILE A 334 4.68 -5.70 11.39
CA ILE A 334 4.93 -5.72 12.84
C ILE A 334 5.60 -4.41 13.21
N VAL A 335 5.00 -3.68 14.17
CA VAL A 335 5.53 -2.42 14.67
C VAL A 335 5.81 -2.48 16.17
N ASP A 336 6.86 -1.79 16.61
CA ASP A 336 7.09 -1.47 18.00
C ASP A 336 6.09 -0.39 18.43
N VAL A 337 5.28 -0.70 19.45
CA VAL A 337 4.18 0.18 19.89
C VAL A 337 4.66 1.49 20.50
N THR A 338 5.91 1.57 20.98
CA THR A 338 6.43 2.73 21.70
C THR A 338 6.98 3.82 20.81
N ASN A 339 7.29 3.50 19.54
CA ASN A 339 8.02 4.41 18.66
C ASN A 339 7.64 4.31 17.18
N GLY A 340 6.75 3.38 16.80
CA GLY A 340 6.28 3.18 15.40
C GLY A 340 7.30 2.52 14.47
N LYS A 341 8.41 1.99 14.98
CA LYS A 341 9.41 1.30 14.16
C LYS A 341 8.82 0.03 13.56
N VAL A 342 8.88 -0.08 12.24
CA VAL A 342 8.53 -1.32 11.53
C VAL A 342 9.70 -2.28 11.67
N ILE A 343 9.52 -3.32 12.48
CA ILE A 343 10.59 -4.30 12.75
C ILE A 343 10.59 -5.47 11.78
N ALA A 344 9.44 -5.77 11.16
CA ALA A 344 9.30 -6.76 10.09
C ALA A 344 8.07 -6.46 9.24
N GLN A 345 8.17 -6.77 7.93
CA GLN A 345 7.04 -6.65 7.00
C GLN A 345 7.24 -7.59 5.80
N LEU A 346 6.19 -8.31 5.44
CA LEU A 346 6.09 -9.06 4.19
C LEU A 346 4.75 -8.78 3.50
N GLY A 347 4.79 -8.63 2.18
CA GLY A 347 3.63 -8.30 1.36
C GLY A 347 3.06 -9.46 0.57
N SER A 348 3.72 -10.62 0.55
CA SER A 348 3.21 -11.81 -0.15
C SER A 348 3.93 -13.08 0.27
N ARG A 349 3.27 -14.23 0.04
CA ARG A 349 3.90 -15.56 0.06
C ARG A 349 4.51 -15.86 -1.31
N HIS A 350 5.50 -16.76 -1.34
CA HIS A 350 6.10 -17.27 -2.58
C HIS A 350 6.54 -16.19 -3.56
N GLN A 351 7.17 -15.11 -3.02
CA GLN A 351 7.73 -14.07 -3.89
C GLN A 351 8.70 -14.68 -4.89
N SER A 352 8.50 -14.34 -6.17
CA SER A 352 9.43 -14.76 -7.21
C SER A 352 10.81 -14.15 -6.95
N SER A 353 11.83 -15.00 -6.83
CA SER A 353 13.24 -14.56 -6.71
C SER A 353 13.73 -13.76 -7.93
N ASN A 354 12.94 -13.73 -9.00
CA ASN A 354 13.27 -13.06 -10.24
C ASN A 354 12.75 -11.60 -10.31
N VAL A 355 11.93 -11.19 -9.35
CA VAL A 355 11.37 -9.84 -9.27
C VAL A 355 11.99 -9.12 -8.07
N SER A 356 12.62 -7.97 -8.29
CA SER A 356 13.10 -7.09 -7.23
C SER A 356 12.10 -5.98 -6.98
N PHE A 357 11.85 -5.69 -5.69
CA PHE A 357 10.91 -4.66 -5.24
C PHE A 357 9.49 -4.89 -5.77
N GLY A 358 9.05 -6.15 -5.68
CA GLY A 358 7.75 -6.62 -6.14
C GLY A 358 6.56 -5.94 -5.45
N LEU A 359 5.34 -6.41 -5.77
CA LEU A 359 4.14 -5.93 -5.10
C LEU A 359 4.25 -6.19 -3.58
N ASN A 360 4.05 -5.13 -2.79
CA ASN A 360 3.97 -5.21 -1.33
C ASN A 360 2.52 -4.99 -0.89
N GLN A 361 1.74 -6.06 -0.76
CA GLN A 361 0.33 -5.98 -0.33
C GLN A 361 0.18 -5.43 1.10
N ALA A 362 1.24 -5.44 1.92
CA ALA A 362 1.21 -4.93 3.28
C ALA A 362 0.97 -3.40 3.37
N VAL A 363 1.28 -2.66 2.30
CA VAL A 363 1.07 -1.21 2.20
C VAL A 363 -0.06 -0.81 1.26
N GLU A 364 -0.58 -1.75 0.44
CA GLU A 364 -1.69 -1.48 -0.47
C GLU A 364 -3.02 -1.39 0.27
N THR A 365 -3.90 -0.48 -0.20
CA THR A 365 -5.21 -0.22 0.42
C THR A 365 -6.38 -0.75 -0.43
N ASN A 366 -6.10 -1.63 -1.37
CA ASN A 366 -7.05 -2.21 -2.32
C ASN A 366 -7.83 -3.43 -1.77
N ARG A 367 -7.62 -3.79 -0.50
CA ARG A 367 -8.32 -4.87 0.18
C ARG A 367 -9.12 -4.35 1.37
N ASP A 368 -10.27 -4.96 1.61
CA ASP A 368 -11.17 -4.57 2.69
C ASP A 368 -10.74 -5.22 4.02
N TRP A 369 -10.55 -4.41 5.04
CA TRP A 369 -10.16 -4.82 6.40
C TRP A 369 -11.36 -5.20 7.28
N GLY A 370 -12.56 -5.14 6.75
CA GLY A 370 -13.77 -5.66 7.36
C GLY A 370 -13.95 -5.25 8.82
N SER A 371 -14.35 -6.20 9.65
CA SER A 371 -14.64 -5.98 11.07
C SER A 371 -13.45 -5.54 11.93
N THR A 372 -12.20 -5.54 11.43
CA THR A 372 -11.08 -4.92 12.15
C THR A 372 -11.18 -3.40 12.19
N MET A 373 -12.06 -2.79 11.38
CA MET A 373 -12.35 -1.36 11.44
C MET A 373 -13.15 -0.95 12.69
N LYS A 374 -14.01 -1.81 13.22
CA LYS A 374 -14.93 -1.51 14.34
C LYS A 374 -14.26 -0.86 15.55
N PRO A 375 -13.12 -1.36 16.06
CA PRO A 375 -12.45 -0.72 17.20
C PRO A 375 -12.07 0.73 16.94
N ILE A 376 -11.61 1.07 15.74
CA ILE A 376 -11.07 2.40 15.40
C ILE A 376 -12.08 3.34 14.76
N THR A 377 -13.14 2.81 14.13
CA THR A 377 -14.15 3.60 13.43
C THR A 377 -15.36 3.93 14.33
N ASP A 378 -15.76 2.99 15.20
CA ASP A 378 -17.01 3.06 15.94
C ASP A 378 -16.78 3.19 17.44
N TYR A 379 -16.19 2.16 18.06
CA TYR A 379 -16.20 2.01 19.51
C TYR A 379 -15.22 2.94 20.23
N ALA A 380 -13.98 3.08 19.74
CA ALA A 380 -13.02 4.00 20.34
C ALA A 380 -13.48 5.46 20.23
N PRO A 381 -13.92 5.97 19.06
CA PRO A 381 -14.48 7.33 19.02
C PRO A 381 -15.74 7.48 19.87
N ALA A 382 -16.60 6.46 19.99
CA ALA A 382 -17.76 6.55 20.89
C ALA A 382 -17.37 6.70 22.37
N LEU A 383 -16.33 5.99 22.81
CA LEU A 383 -15.76 6.15 24.14
C LEU A 383 -15.05 7.51 24.28
N GLU A 384 -14.26 7.92 23.28
CA GLU A 384 -13.49 9.18 23.30
C GLU A 384 -14.38 10.41 23.45
N TYR A 385 -15.45 10.46 22.65
CA TYR A 385 -16.40 11.57 22.65
C TYR A 385 -17.50 11.45 23.72
N GLY A 386 -17.46 10.42 24.59
CA GLY A 386 -18.37 10.29 25.73
C GLY A 386 -19.79 9.87 25.37
N ILE A 387 -19.98 9.21 24.25
CA ILE A 387 -21.25 8.55 23.87
C ILE A 387 -21.49 7.37 24.83
N TYR A 388 -20.41 6.60 25.05
CA TYR A 388 -20.36 5.54 26.06
C TYR A 388 -19.34 5.89 27.15
N ASP A 389 -19.64 5.52 28.39
CA ASP A 389 -18.84 5.78 29.58
C ASP A 389 -18.45 4.51 30.35
N SER A 390 -18.80 3.34 29.79
CA SER A 390 -18.41 2.03 30.32
C SER A 390 -18.39 0.95 29.24
N THR A 391 -17.63 -0.12 29.49
CA THR A 391 -17.66 -1.33 28.64
C THR A 391 -18.95 -2.14 28.84
N ALA A 392 -19.71 -1.85 29.91
CA ALA A 392 -21.03 -2.42 30.19
C ALA A 392 -22.18 -1.62 29.57
N ALA A 393 -21.89 -0.52 28.84
CA ALA A 393 -22.94 0.30 28.21
C ALA A 393 -23.83 -0.58 27.31
N ILE A 394 -25.15 -0.41 27.44
CA ILE A 394 -26.11 -1.20 26.68
C ILE A 394 -26.28 -0.64 25.28
N ILE A 395 -26.21 -1.53 24.32
CA ILE A 395 -26.47 -1.26 22.91
C ILE A 395 -27.49 -2.25 22.36
N LYS A 396 -28.28 -1.84 21.39
CA LYS A 396 -29.34 -2.68 20.83
C LYS A 396 -28.86 -3.44 19.62
N ASP A 397 -28.94 -4.76 19.68
CA ASP A 397 -28.69 -5.66 18.54
C ASP A 397 -30.06 -6.17 18.02
N ALA A 398 -30.67 -5.44 17.11
CA ALA A 398 -32.00 -5.70 16.53
C ALA A 398 -32.00 -5.30 15.05
N PRO A 399 -32.99 -5.69 14.25
CA PRO A 399 -33.09 -5.27 12.85
C PRO A 399 -32.87 -3.77 12.66
N TYR A 400 -31.98 -3.42 11.75
CA TYR A 400 -31.50 -2.05 11.53
C TYR A 400 -31.13 -1.84 10.07
N ASN A 401 -31.34 -0.65 9.54
CA ASN A 401 -30.90 -0.28 8.20
C ASN A 401 -29.72 0.68 8.27
N TYR A 402 -28.90 0.71 7.23
CA TYR A 402 -27.91 1.79 7.11
C TYR A 402 -28.60 3.14 7.13
N PRO A 403 -28.13 4.10 7.95
CA PRO A 403 -28.79 5.38 8.13
C PRO A 403 -29.05 6.11 6.80
N GLY A 404 -30.30 6.53 6.61
CA GLY A 404 -30.76 7.22 5.40
C GLY A 404 -31.03 6.30 4.19
N THR A 405 -31.05 4.99 4.38
CA THR A 405 -31.33 4.01 3.32
C THR A 405 -32.35 2.95 3.77
N ASP A 406 -32.89 2.19 2.82
CA ASP A 406 -33.70 0.98 3.08
C ASP A 406 -32.87 -0.29 3.07
N ILE A 407 -31.51 -0.20 3.05
CA ILE A 407 -30.60 -1.34 2.98
C ILE A 407 -30.42 -1.90 4.40
N PRO A 408 -30.77 -3.19 4.66
CA PRO A 408 -30.65 -3.76 5.99
C PRO A 408 -29.19 -4.09 6.33
N VAL A 409 -28.85 -3.95 7.61
CA VAL A 409 -27.59 -4.42 8.19
C VAL A 409 -27.82 -5.80 8.79
N TYR A 410 -27.04 -6.77 8.33
CA TYR A 410 -27.10 -8.12 8.88
C TYR A 410 -25.87 -8.41 9.75
N ASN A 411 -26.09 -9.10 10.86
CA ASN A 411 -25.01 -9.74 11.59
C ASN A 411 -24.53 -10.98 10.82
N TRP A 412 -23.29 -11.38 11.05
CA TRP A 412 -22.65 -12.51 10.35
C TRP A 412 -23.40 -13.84 10.50
N ASP A 413 -24.13 -14.04 11.62
CA ASP A 413 -24.94 -15.21 11.93
C ASP A 413 -26.44 -15.02 11.60
N LYS A 414 -26.81 -13.88 11.01
CA LYS A 414 -28.19 -13.45 10.71
C LYS A 414 -29.12 -13.45 11.93
N ALA A 415 -28.57 -13.45 13.16
CA ALA A 415 -29.31 -13.42 14.41
C ALA A 415 -29.18 -12.04 15.10
N TYR A 416 -30.12 -11.76 16.02
CA TYR A 416 -30.14 -10.55 16.84
C TYR A 416 -30.30 -10.93 18.30
N TYR A 417 -29.52 -10.27 19.18
CA TYR A 417 -29.46 -10.63 20.60
C TYR A 417 -30.13 -9.59 21.53
N GLY A 418 -30.82 -8.59 20.97
CA GLY A 418 -31.54 -7.58 21.76
C GLY A 418 -30.57 -6.61 22.47
N ASN A 419 -30.80 -6.39 23.74
CA ASN A 419 -29.95 -5.53 24.55
C ASN A 419 -28.68 -6.27 25.00
N ILE A 420 -27.53 -5.87 24.48
CA ILE A 420 -26.24 -6.46 24.82
C ILE A 420 -25.29 -5.39 25.34
N THR A 421 -24.20 -5.79 25.99
CA THR A 421 -23.15 -4.85 26.39
C THR A 421 -22.25 -4.46 25.23
N LEU A 422 -21.65 -3.29 25.32
CA LEU A 422 -20.63 -2.84 24.36
C LEU A 422 -19.48 -3.86 24.24
N GLN A 423 -19.03 -4.41 25.38
CA GLN A 423 -18.04 -5.48 25.43
C GLN A 423 -18.48 -6.72 24.66
N TYR A 424 -19.72 -7.18 24.82
CA TYR A 424 -20.24 -8.33 24.10
C TYR A 424 -20.37 -8.04 22.59
N ALA A 425 -20.77 -6.82 22.21
CA ALA A 425 -20.89 -6.41 20.82
C ALA A 425 -19.55 -6.53 20.07
N ILE A 426 -18.46 -6.04 20.65
CA ILE A 426 -17.12 -6.17 20.04
C ILE A 426 -16.59 -7.60 20.12
N GLN A 427 -16.80 -8.29 21.25
CA GLN A 427 -16.40 -9.66 21.49
C GLN A 427 -16.95 -10.61 20.41
N GLN A 428 -18.23 -10.47 20.06
CA GLN A 428 -18.93 -11.27 19.06
C GLN A 428 -18.97 -10.60 17.67
N SER A 429 -18.23 -9.51 17.50
CA SER A 429 -18.12 -8.80 16.22
C SER A 429 -19.47 -8.44 15.57
N ARG A 430 -20.47 -7.98 16.36
CA ARG A 430 -21.81 -7.66 15.89
C ARG A 430 -21.78 -6.47 14.92
N ASN A 431 -22.45 -6.58 13.78
CA ASN A 431 -22.47 -5.54 12.75
C ASN A 431 -23.47 -4.43 13.07
N VAL A 432 -24.68 -4.79 13.50
CA VAL A 432 -25.73 -3.82 13.80
C VAL A 432 -25.30 -2.85 14.90
N PRO A 433 -24.78 -3.30 16.05
CA PRO A 433 -24.22 -2.40 17.08
C PRO A 433 -23.12 -1.48 16.58
N ALA A 434 -22.27 -1.94 15.65
CA ALA A 434 -21.18 -1.13 15.08
C ALA A 434 -21.75 0.03 14.24
N VAL A 435 -22.68 -0.26 13.31
CA VAL A 435 -23.32 0.78 12.46
C VAL A 435 -24.12 1.78 13.31
N GLU A 436 -24.91 1.30 14.29
CA GLU A 436 -25.64 2.17 15.22
C GLU A 436 -24.69 3.07 16.04
N THR A 437 -23.52 2.53 16.43
CA THR A 437 -22.49 3.30 17.15
C THR A 437 -21.90 4.37 16.27
N LEU A 438 -21.54 4.05 15.01
CA LEU A 438 -21.02 5.03 14.07
C LEU A 438 -22.02 6.14 13.78
N GLU A 439 -23.34 5.82 13.68
CA GLU A 439 -24.36 6.84 13.55
C GLU A 439 -24.38 7.81 14.73
N LYS A 440 -24.28 7.29 15.96
CA LYS A 440 -24.22 8.10 17.18
C LYS A 440 -22.94 8.95 17.27
N VAL A 441 -21.80 8.45 16.77
CA VAL A 441 -20.54 9.19 16.67
C VAL A 441 -20.67 10.30 15.64
N GLY A 442 -21.22 9.99 14.48
CA GLY A 442 -21.26 10.82 13.29
C GLY A 442 -19.99 10.71 12.44
N LEU A 443 -20.16 10.74 11.11
CA LEU A 443 -19.10 10.48 10.14
C LEU A 443 -17.90 11.42 10.28
N ASP A 444 -18.14 12.74 10.50
CA ASP A 444 -17.06 13.73 10.64
C ASP A 444 -16.15 13.47 11.85
N LYS A 445 -16.75 13.09 12.99
CA LYS A 445 -15.98 12.77 14.20
C LYS A 445 -15.20 11.47 14.02
N ALA A 446 -15.80 10.45 13.41
CA ALA A 446 -15.14 9.20 13.11
C ALA A 446 -13.98 9.41 12.13
N LYS A 447 -14.18 10.19 11.06
CA LYS A 447 -13.14 10.59 10.12
C LYS A 447 -11.98 11.30 10.82
N THR A 448 -12.28 12.28 11.68
CA THR A 448 -11.26 13.00 12.46
C THR A 448 -10.46 12.06 13.37
N PHE A 449 -11.13 11.10 14.00
CA PHE A 449 -10.49 10.12 14.87
C PHE A 449 -9.56 9.18 14.08
N LEU A 450 -10.02 8.68 12.92
CA LEU A 450 -9.23 7.84 12.03
C LEU A 450 -8.00 8.56 11.47
N ASN A 451 -8.14 9.84 11.10
CA ASN A 451 -7.01 10.66 10.66
C ASN A 451 -5.94 10.78 11.76
N GLY A 452 -6.37 10.88 13.02
CA GLY A 452 -5.46 10.84 14.17
C GLY A 452 -4.70 9.51 14.34
N LEU A 453 -5.16 8.45 13.68
CA LEU A 453 -4.55 7.11 13.63
C LEU A 453 -3.87 6.81 12.28
N GLY A 454 -3.68 7.82 11.43
CA GLY A 454 -3.02 7.67 10.13
C GLY A 454 -3.87 7.01 9.05
N ILE A 455 -5.18 6.90 9.26
CA ILE A 455 -6.12 6.32 8.28
C ILE A 455 -7.02 7.42 7.74
N ASP A 456 -6.82 7.78 6.48
CA ASP A 456 -7.59 8.83 5.81
C ASP A 456 -8.70 8.24 4.93
N TYR A 457 -9.80 8.98 4.82
CA TYR A 457 -10.87 8.72 3.86
C TYR A 457 -11.16 10.00 3.06
N PRO A 458 -11.34 9.92 1.72
CA PRO A 458 -11.82 11.06 0.96
C PRO A 458 -13.26 11.36 1.35
N ASP A 459 -14.11 10.34 1.29
CA ASP A 459 -15.50 10.35 1.72
C ASP A 459 -15.78 9.16 2.63
N MET A 460 -16.50 9.40 3.72
CA MET A 460 -16.82 8.36 4.69
C MET A 460 -18.32 8.08 4.69
N HIS A 461 -18.68 6.81 4.76
CA HIS A 461 -20.06 6.32 4.74
C HIS A 461 -20.34 5.43 5.94
N TYR A 462 -21.60 5.21 6.29
CA TYR A 462 -21.96 4.33 7.41
C TYR A 462 -21.56 2.86 7.22
N ALA A 463 -21.36 2.44 5.97
CA ALA A 463 -20.77 1.11 5.69
C ALA A 463 -19.34 0.98 6.21
N ASN A 464 -18.61 2.09 6.40
CA ASN A 464 -17.26 2.08 6.97
C ASN A 464 -17.21 1.68 8.45
N ALA A 465 -18.35 1.52 9.12
CA ALA A 465 -18.42 0.86 10.42
C ALA A 465 -17.85 -0.58 10.38
N ILE A 466 -17.99 -1.26 9.25
CA ILE A 466 -17.66 -2.68 9.09
C ILE A 466 -16.79 -2.96 7.86
N SER A 467 -16.28 -1.92 7.19
CA SER A 467 -15.50 -2.01 5.95
C SER A 467 -14.49 -0.88 5.87
N SER A 468 -13.32 -1.14 5.28
CA SER A 468 -12.32 -0.12 4.99
C SER A 468 -12.41 0.43 3.56
N ASN A 469 -13.40 -0.01 2.78
CA ASN A 469 -13.53 0.40 1.38
C ASN A 469 -13.69 1.90 1.22
N THR A 470 -13.08 2.44 0.19
CA THR A 470 -13.08 3.86 -0.16
C THR A 470 -13.35 4.03 -1.66
N THR A 471 -13.87 5.20 -2.03
CA THR A 471 -14.15 5.55 -3.43
C THR A 471 -12.88 5.82 -4.25
N GLU A 472 -11.75 6.09 -3.60
CA GLU A 472 -10.46 6.31 -4.25
C GLU A 472 -9.51 5.16 -3.93
N SER A 473 -9.00 4.50 -4.97
CA SER A 473 -8.02 3.41 -4.86
C SER A 473 -6.60 3.97 -5.00
N ASN A 474 -6.00 4.38 -3.89
CA ASN A 474 -4.58 4.73 -3.83
C ASN A 474 -4.06 4.51 -2.39
N LYS A 475 -2.73 4.40 -2.21
CA LYS A 475 -2.09 4.14 -0.90
C LYS A 475 -2.42 5.18 0.19
N LYS A 476 -2.90 6.36 -0.18
CA LYS A 476 -3.24 7.42 0.77
C LYS A 476 -4.49 7.09 1.57
N TYR A 477 -5.55 6.60 0.91
CA TYR A 477 -6.86 6.41 1.51
C TYR A 477 -7.12 4.94 1.84
N GLY A 478 -7.94 4.70 2.87
CA GLY A 478 -8.28 3.38 3.35
C GLY A 478 -7.22 2.76 4.26
N ALA A 479 -7.35 1.46 4.50
CA ALA A 479 -6.53 0.70 5.43
C ALA A 479 -5.58 -0.27 4.70
N SER A 480 -4.42 -0.52 5.30
CA SER A 480 -3.44 -1.52 4.89
C SER A 480 -2.88 -2.21 6.14
N SER A 481 -2.13 -3.30 5.98
CA SER A 481 -1.47 -3.97 7.11
C SER A 481 -0.61 -2.98 7.93
N GLU A 482 0.19 -2.15 7.26
CA GLU A 482 1.02 -1.13 7.91
C GLU A 482 0.19 -0.15 8.73
N LYS A 483 -0.85 0.44 8.12
CA LYS A 483 -1.72 1.42 8.80
C LYS A 483 -2.49 0.80 9.97
N MET A 484 -2.98 -0.42 9.82
CA MET A 484 -3.72 -1.13 10.85
C MET A 484 -2.82 -1.53 12.03
N ALA A 485 -1.60 -2.00 11.77
CA ALA A 485 -0.63 -2.28 12.83
C ALA A 485 -0.31 -1.03 13.65
N ALA A 486 -0.07 0.11 12.99
CA ALA A 486 0.20 1.39 13.66
C ALA A 486 -1.01 1.95 14.41
N ALA A 487 -2.22 1.85 13.83
CA ALA A 487 -3.45 2.31 14.48
C ALA A 487 -3.75 1.54 15.76
N TYR A 488 -3.58 0.20 15.75
CA TYR A 488 -3.78 -0.63 16.93
C TYR A 488 -2.65 -0.49 17.97
N ALA A 489 -1.43 -0.17 17.55
CA ALA A 489 -0.34 0.17 18.45
C ALA A 489 -0.71 1.34 19.37
N ALA A 490 -1.53 2.29 18.90
CA ALA A 490 -2.00 3.40 19.74
C ALA A 490 -2.85 2.94 20.94
N PHE A 491 -3.62 1.84 20.80
CA PHE A 491 -4.30 1.25 21.97
C PHE A 491 -3.32 0.69 23.00
N ALA A 492 -2.29 -0.02 22.51
CA ALA A 492 -1.26 -0.60 23.36
C ALA A 492 -0.43 0.45 24.08
N ASN A 493 -0.23 1.62 23.47
CA ASN A 493 0.61 2.72 23.94
C ASN A 493 -0.18 3.84 24.63
N GLY A 494 -1.30 3.52 25.30
CA GLY A 494 -2.06 4.50 26.07
C GLY A 494 -2.62 5.66 25.25
N GLY A 495 -2.90 5.45 23.97
CA GLY A 495 -3.51 6.43 23.06
C GLY A 495 -2.53 7.32 22.30
N ILE A 496 -1.24 7.01 22.29
CA ILE A 496 -0.24 7.69 21.47
C ILE A 496 -0.08 6.92 20.15
N TYR A 497 -0.32 7.60 19.05
CA TYR A 497 -0.07 7.10 17.71
C TYR A 497 1.33 7.49 17.25
N HIS A 498 2.05 6.55 16.69
CA HIS A 498 3.33 6.75 16.00
C HIS A 498 3.17 6.38 14.52
N LYS A 499 3.71 7.25 13.66
CA LYS A 499 3.79 6.96 12.23
C LYS A 499 4.76 5.77 12.00
N PRO A 500 4.40 4.80 11.12
CA PRO A 500 5.32 3.73 10.75
C PRO A 500 6.64 4.26 10.19
N MET A 501 7.76 3.72 10.69
CA MET A 501 9.10 4.12 10.26
C MET A 501 9.98 2.91 9.95
N TYR A 502 10.55 2.90 8.74
CA TYR A 502 11.50 1.87 8.29
C TYR A 502 12.95 2.25 8.54
N ILE A 503 13.25 3.55 8.56
CA ILE A 503 14.61 4.08 8.73
C ILE A 503 14.76 4.81 10.05
N ASN A 504 15.97 4.76 10.64
CA ASN A 504 16.31 5.56 11.82
C ASN A 504 17.44 6.57 11.57
N LYS A 505 18.31 6.33 10.56
CA LYS A 505 19.43 7.20 10.26
C LYS A 505 19.85 7.07 8.80
N ILE A 506 20.25 8.17 8.21
CA ILE A 506 20.94 8.22 6.90
C ILE A 506 22.27 8.93 7.07
N VAL A 507 23.33 8.36 6.50
CA VAL A 507 24.64 8.99 6.34
C VAL A 507 24.84 9.25 4.85
N PHE A 508 24.96 10.51 4.48
CA PHE A 508 25.13 10.93 3.08
C PHE A 508 26.58 10.78 2.62
N SER A 509 26.78 10.77 1.31
CA SER A 509 28.11 10.64 0.68
C SER A 509 29.11 11.74 1.04
N ASP A 510 28.65 12.89 1.54
CA ASP A 510 29.48 13.99 2.05
C ASP A 510 29.87 13.83 3.52
N GLY A 511 29.47 12.74 4.18
CA GLY A 511 29.70 12.44 5.59
C GLY A 511 28.71 13.09 6.56
N SER A 512 27.79 13.92 6.08
CA SER A 512 26.69 14.43 6.93
C SER A 512 25.71 13.31 7.28
N SER A 513 24.98 13.45 8.38
CA SER A 513 23.98 12.46 8.79
C SER A 513 22.69 13.11 9.27
N LYS A 514 21.58 12.39 9.08
CA LYS A 514 20.26 12.77 9.59
C LYS A 514 19.66 11.59 10.32
N GLU A 515 19.22 11.81 11.54
CA GLU A 515 18.48 10.82 12.34
C GLU A 515 16.98 11.08 12.23
N TYR A 516 16.21 10.01 12.31
CA TYR A 516 14.75 10.02 12.19
C TYR A 516 14.14 9.40 13.43
N SER A 517 13.16 10.07 13.98
CA SER A 517 12.34 9.59 15.09
C SER A 517 10.95 10.23 15.01
N ASP A 518 9.95 9.51 15.45
CA ASP A 518 8.60 10.05 15.57
C ASP A 518 8.28 10.28 17.06
N PRO A 519 8.02 11.51 17.50
CA PRO A 519 7.67 11.82 18.90
C PRO A 519 6.30 11.26 19.29
N GLY A 520 5.52 10.80 18.31
CA GLY A 520 4.15 10.39 18.49
C GLY A 520 3.17 11.55 18.64
N SER A 521 1.92 11.25 18.43
CA SER A 521 0.80 12.18 18.61
C SER A 521 -0.31 11.52 19.42
N ARG A 522 -0.98 12.29 20.28
CA ARG A 522 -2.10 11.75 21.05
C ARG A 522 -3.33 11.63 20.16
N ALA A 523 -3.68 10.40 19.81
CA ALA A 523 -4.86 10.07 19.01
C ALA A 523 -6.13 9.93 19.88
N MET A 524 -5.97 9.45 21.14
CA MET A 524 -7.08 9.27 22.07
C MET A 524 -6.60 9.36 23.52
N LYS A 525 -7.54 9.48 24.46
CA LYS A 525 -7.26 9.44 25.89
C LYS A 525 -6.76 8.06 26.29
N GLU A 526 -5.90 8.03 27.31
CA GLU A 526 -5.41 6.78 27.88
C GLU A 526 -6.56 5.90 28.41
N THR A 527 -7.60 6.52 28.98
CA THR A 527 -8.82 5.85 29.42
C THR A 527 -9.56 5.17 28.27
N THR A 528 -9.62 5.79 27.11
CA THR A 528 -10.23 5.20 25.90
C THR A 528 -9.42 4.01 25.39
N ALA A 529 -8.09 4.16 25.29
CA ALA A 529 -7.18 3.08 24.89
C ALA A 529 -7.27 1.87 25.81
N TYR A 530 -7.28 2.08 27.13
CA TYR A 530 -7.41 1.02 28.12
C TYR A 530 -8.76 0.29 28.03
N MET A 531 -9.88 1.03 27.96
CA MET A 531 -11.21 0.41 27.84
C MET A 531 -11.33 -0.40 26.56
N MET A 532 -10.80 0.07 25.44
CA MET A 532 -10.74 -0.68 24.19
C MET A 532 -9.91 -1.95 24.33
N THR A 533 -8.73 -1.85 24.95
CA THR A 533 -7.85 -3.00 25.20
C THR A 533 -8.55 -4.07 26.03
N GLU A 534 -9.22 -3.69 27.12
CA GLU A 534 -9.96 -4.64 27.96
C GLU A 534 -11.10 -5.34 27.18
N MET A 535 -11.84 -4.61 26.36
CA MET A 535 -12.86 -5.23 25.50
C MET A 535 -12.24 -6.16 24.45
N MET A 536 -11.13 -5.77 23.82
CA MET A 536 -10.47 -6.59 22.80
C MET A 536 -9.75 -7.82 23.36
N LYS A 537 -9.35 -7.82 24.64
CA LYS A 537 -8.94 -9.06 25.34
C LYS A 537 -10.07 -10.10 25.33
N THR A 538 -11.33 -9.68 25.48
CA THR A 538 -12.46 -10.62 25.49
C THR A 538 -12.73 -11.22 24.11
N VAL A 539 -12.35 -10.55 23.02
CA VAL A 539 -12.41 -11.12 21.66
C VAL A 539 -11.57 -12.39 21.57
N LEU A 540 -10.39 -12.38 22.22
CA LEU A 540 -9.47 -13.52 22.21
C LEU A 540 -9.87 -14.61 23.19
N THR A 541 -10.37 -14.26 24.38
CA THR A 541 -10.69 -15.26 25.40
C THR A 541 -12.04 -15.95 25.17
N TYR A 542 -13.06 -15.20 24.76
CA TYR A 542 -14.45 -15.68 24.66
C TYR A 542 -15.11 -15.42 23.31
N GLY A 543 -14.48 -14.63 22.43
CA GLY A 543 -15.06 -14.15 21.18
C GLY A 543 -14.51 -14.83 19.92
N THR A 544 -14.57 -14.08 18.83
CA THR A 544 -14.23 -14.55 17.48
C THR A 544 -12.74 -14.83 17.28
N GLY A 545 -11.86 -14.24 18.11
CA GLY A 545 -10.40 -14.32 17.99
C GLY A 545 -9.72 -15.45 18.80
N ARG A 546 -10.47 -16.44 19.29
CA ARG A 546 -9.94 -17.51 20.16
C ARG A 546 -8.78 -18.29 19.56
N GLY A 547 -8.67 -18.38 18.23
CA GLY A 547 -7.55 -19.03 17.55
C GLY A 547 -6.20 -18.40 17.81
N ALA A 548 -6.17 -17.08 18.08
CA ALA A 548 -4.95 -16.34 18.40
C ALA A 548 -4.61 -16.30 19.89
N TYR A 549 -5.47 -16.84 20.77
CA TYR A 549 -5.32 -16.71 22.22
C TYR A 549 -4.13 -17.51 22.77
N MET A 550 -3.33 -16.83 23.60
CA MET A 550 -2.24 -17.40 24.39
C MET A 550 -2.47 -17.05 25.85
N SER A 551 -2.69 -18.06 26.72
CA SER A 551 -3.08 -17.84 28.12
C SER A 551 -1.99 -17.20 29.00
N TRP A 552 -0.73 -17.33 28.58
CA TRP A 552 0.45 -16.82 29.28
C TRP A 552 0.84 -15.39 28.89
N LEU A 553 0.30 -14.89 27.72
CA LEU A 553 0.67 -13.61 27.16
C LEU A 553 -0.53 -12.64 27.20
N PRO A 554 -0.47 -11.53 27.96
CA PRO A 554 -1.45 -10.47 27.87
C PRO A 554 -1.47 -9.85 26.48
N GLN A 555 -2.61 -9.97 25.81
CA GLN A 555 -2.78 -9.53 24.44
C GLN A 555 -4.22 -9.13 24.15
N ALA A 556 -4.41 -8.28 23.17
CA ALA A 556 -5.72 -7.87 22.70
C ALA A 556 -5.74 -7.87 21.16
N GLY A 557 -6.90 -8.04 20.55
CA GLY A 557 -6.99 -8.09 19.10
C GLY A 557 -8.39 -8.21 18.57
N LYS A 558 -8.52 -8.19 17.25
CA LYS A 558 -9.78 -8.26 16.52
C LYS A 558 -9.62 -9.04 15.22
N THR A 559 -10.57 -9.92 14.95
CA THR A 559 -10.75 -10.58 13.65
C THR A 559 -11.47 -9.68 12.67
N GLY A 560 -11.20 -9.85 11.39
CA GLY A 560 -11.91 -9.23 10.29
C GLY A 560 -12.16 -10.24 9.18
N THR A 561 -13.29 -10.08 8.53
CA THR A 561 -13.67 -10.83 7.34
C THR A 561 -14.38 -9.84 6.43
N SER A 562 -14.02 -9.79 5.16
CA SER A 562 -14.76 -9.00 4.16
C SER A 562 -15.84 -9.86 3.51
N ASN A 563 -16.72 -9.22 2.73
CA ASN A 563 -17.83 -9.91 2.08
C ASN A 563 -17.75 -9.71 0.56
N TYR A 564 -18.27 -10.68 -0.17
CA TYR A 564 -18.66 -10.51 -1.55
C TYR A 564 -19.97 -9.72 -1.63
N THR A 565 -20.15 -8.98 -2.71
CA THR A 565 -21.45 -8.39 -3.07
C THR A 565 -22.40 -9.47 -3.57
N ASP A 566 -23.71 -9.20 -3.52
CA ASP A 566 -24.73 -10.13 -4.04
C ASP A 566 -24.48 -10.45 -5.53
N ASP A 567 -24.07 -9.46 -6.33
CA ASP A 567 -23.71 -9.63 -7.73
C ASP A 567 -22.52 -10.57 -7.92
N GLU A 568 -21.47 -10.43 -7.09
CA GLU A 568 -20.30 -11.32 -7.13
C GLU A 568 -20.69 -12.75 -6.77
N ILE A 569 -21.56 -12.93 -5.76
CA ILE A 569 -22.04 -14.25 -5.36
C ILE A 569 -22.85 -14.90 -6.49
N GLU A 570 -23.83 -14.19 -7.06
CA GLU A 570 -24.71 -14.70 -8.10
C GLU A 570 -23.99 -15.03 -9.40
N ASN A 571 -23.10 -14.15 -9.86
CA ASN A 571 -22.52 -14.24 -11.21
C ASN A 571 -21.19 -14.97 -11.25
N TYR A 572 -20.36 -14.89 -10.20
CA TYR A 572 -18.98 -15.38 -10.21
C TYR A 572 -18.74 -16.51 -9.21
N ILE A 573 -19.07 -16.31 -7.93
CA ILE A 573 -18.77 -17.29 -6.87
C ILE A 573 -19.70 -18.49 -6.97
N LYS A 574 -21.01 -18.27 -7.19
CA LYS A 574 -22.07 -19.32 -7.35
C LYS A 574 -22.10 -20.32 -6.20
N ARG A 575 -21.72 -19.88 -5.00
CA ARG A 575 -21.71 -20.66 -3.76
C ARG A 575 -22.41 -19.86 -2.69
N TYR A 576 -23.19 -20.56 -1.87
CA TYR A 576 -23.98 -19.97 -0.78
C TYR A 576 -23.50 -20.41 0.60
N ASP A 577 -22.35 -21.11 0.64
CA ASP A 577 -21.66 -21.46 1.86
C ASP A 577 -20.96 -20.21 2.44
N TYR A 578 -20.47 -20.31 3.67
CA TYR A 578 -19.67 -19.24 4.27
C TYR A 578 -18.32 -19.15 3.56
N VAL A 579 -18.18 -18.14 2.73
CA VAL A 579 -16.98 -17.84 1.94
C VAL A 579 -16.69 -16.33 1.98
N ALA A 580 -15.44 -15.95 1.87
CA ALA A 580 -15.02 -14.55 1.91
C ALA A 580 -13.84 -14.28 0.96
N PRO A 581 -13.68 -13.04 0.45
CA PRO A 581 -12.51 -12.68 -0.33
C PRO A 581 -11.26 -12.43 0.51
N ASP A 582 -11.43 -11.98 1.77
CA ASP A 582 -10.33 -11.58 2.66
C ASP A 582 -10.62 -12.01 4.10
N GLU A 583 -9.57 -12.44 4.80
CA GLU A 583 -9.58 -12.70 6.24
C GLU A 583 -8.43 -11.96 6.90
N MET A 584 -8.69 -11.30 8.02
CA MET A 584 -7.73 -10.44 8.70
C MET A 584 -7.70 -10.71 10.19
N PHE A 585 -6.54 -10.45 10.76
CA PHE A 585 -6.35 -10.38 12.20
C PHE A 585 -5.44 -9.21 12.56
N VAL A 586 -5.87 -8.38 13.50
CA VAL A 586 -5.03 -7.33 14.06
C VAL A 586 -4.98 -7.52 15.57
N GLY A 587 -3.78 -7.62 16.12
CA GLY A 587 -3.60 -7.79 17.55
C GLY A 587 -2.30 -7.19 18.05
N TYR A 588 -2.21 -7.06 19.35
CA TYR A 588 -1.07 -6.42 20.00
C TYR A 588 -0.83 -6.94 21.43
N THR A 589 0.41 -6.77 21.86
CA THR A 589 0.89 -6.83 23.24
C THR A 589 1.28 -5.42 23.67
N ARG A 590 1.85 -5.26 24.86
CA ARG A 590 2.42 -3.96 25.27
C ARG A 590 3.68 -3.57 24.49
N LYS A 591 4.26 -4.46 23.72
CA LYS A 591 5.52 -4.24 23.02
C LYS A 591 5.36 -4.17 21.50
N TYR A 592 4.54 -5.04 20.92
CA TYR A 592 4.38 -5.17 19.49
C TYR A 592 2.91 -5.14 19.08
N SER A 593 2.64 -4.54 17.92
CA SER A 593 1.37 -4.63 17.22
C SER A 593 1.60 -5.25 15.84
N MET A 594 0.74 -6.18 15.48
CA MET A 594 0.81 -6.88 14.19
C MET A 594 -0.57 -6.91 13.53
N ALA A 595 -0.60 -6.55 12.26
CA ALA A 595 -1.78 -6.71 11.40
C ALA A 595 -1.47 -7.71 10.30
N VAL A 596 -2.36 -8.65 10.10
CA VAL A 596 -2.28 -9.72 9.10
C VAL A 596 -3.49 -9.67 8.20
N TRP A 597 -3.26 -9.71 6.90
CA TRP A 597 -4.24 -9.93 5.86
C TRP A 597 -3.96 -11.26 5.17
N THR A 598 -5.00 -12.02 4.83
CA THR A 598 -4.92 -13.20 3.94
C THR A 598 -6.03 -13.15 2.89
N GLY A 599 -5.72 -13.66 1.69
CA GLY A 599 -6.64 -13.69 0.55
C GLY A 599 -5.95 -14.18 -0.71
N TYR A 600 -6.71 -14.43 -1.75
CA TYR A 600 -6.14 -14.80 -3.04
C TYR A 600 -5.83 -13.56 -3.88
N SER A 601 -4.84 -13.67 -4.79
CA SER A 601 -4.50 -12.61 -5.74
C SER A 601 -5.71 -12.23 -6.59
N ASN A 602 -6.45 -13.23 -7.08
CA ASN A 602 -7.77 -13.01 -7.65
C ASN A 602 -8.81 -12.97 -6.53
N ARG A 603 -9.38 -11.79 -6.26
CA ARG A 603 -10.38 -11.58 -5.20
C ARG A 603 -11.62 -12.49 -5.34
N LEU A 604 -11.92 -12.95 -6.55
CA LEU A 604 -13.05 -13.85 -6.81
C LEU A 604 -12.76 -15.32 -6.47
N THR A 605 -11.52 -15.67 -6.09
CA THR A 605 -11.21 -16.97 -5.49
C THR A 605 -11.52 -16.88 -3.99
N PRO A 606 -12.48 -17.67 -3.48
CA PRO A 606 -12.93 -17.52 -2.10
C PRO A 606 -12.04 -18.23 -1.10
N ILE A 607 -11.84 -17.61 0.06
CA ILE A 607 -11.36 -18.27 1.27
C ILE A 607 -12.48 -19.17 1.80
N GLU A 608 -12.13 -20.39 2.20
CA GLU A 608 -13.06 -21.37 2.79
C GLU A 608 -12.36 -22.25 3.84
N GLY A 609 -13.13 -22.91 4.68
CA GLY A 609 -12.64 -23.91 5.63
C GLY A 609 -11.54 -23.43 6.56
N ASP A 610 -10.39 -24.12 6.53
CA ASP A 610 -9.23 -23.80 7.37
C ASP A 610 -8.55 -22.48 6.96
N GLY A 611 -8.79 -21.95 5.76
CA GLY A 611 -8.32 -20.66 5.31
C GLY A 611 -8.71 -19.50 6.25
N PHE A 612 -9.86 -19.59 6.91
CA PHE A 612 -10.33 -18.62 7.91
C PHE A 612 -9.51 -18.59 9.22
N ARG A 613 -8.54 -19.46 9.39
CA ARG A 613 -7.69 -19.49 10.58
C ARG A 613 -6.29 -18.97 10.32
N VAL A 614 -5.89 -18.82 9.07
CA VAL A 614 -4.50 -18.55 8.69
C VAL A 614 -4.03 -17.21 9.26
N ALA A 615 -4.80 -16.14 9.13
CA ALA A 615 -4.43 -14.82 9.66
C ALA A 615 -4.18 -14.83 11.18
N ALA A 616 -5.07 -15.47 11.95
CA ALA A 616 -4.93 -15.60 13.40
C ALA A 616 -3.74 -16.50 13.78
N ASN A 617 -3.48 -17.57 13.02
CA ASN A 617 -2.35 -18.47 13.25
C ASN A 617 -1.01 -17.79 12.96
N ILE A 618 -0.91 -16.99 11.90
CA ILE A 618 0.28 -16.17 11.61
C ILE A 618 0.57 -15.22 12.78
N TYR A 619 -0.45 -14.47 13.21
CA TYR A 619 -0.31 -13.58 14.36
C TYR A 619 0.17 -14.33 15.60
N ARG A 620 -0.46 -15.45 15.94
CA ARG A 620 -0.12 -16.26 17.10
C ARG A 620 1.32 -16.75 17.03
N SER A 621 1.74 -17.35 15.91
CA SER A 621 3.09 -17.88 15.73
C SER A 621 4.16 -16.78 15.88
N MET A 622 3.91 -15.59 15.35
CA MET A 622 4.84 -14.47 15.45
C MET A 622 4.88 -13.89 16.87
N MET A 623 3.75 -13.76 17.55
CA MET A 623 3.72 -13.21 18.91
C MET A 623 4.28 -14.21 19.94
N GLU A 624 4.12 -15.51 19.73
CA GLU A 624 4.84 -16.53 20.51
C GLU A 624 6.35 -16.32 20.39
N TYR A 625 6.88 -16.23 19.17
CA TYR A 625 8.31 -15.98 18.92
C TYR A 625 8.81 -14.66 19.53
N LEU A 626 8.08 -13.56 19.31
CA LEU A 626 8.45 -12.23 19.79
C LEU A 626 8.40 -12.07 21.32
N SER A 627 7.69 -12.97 22.01
CA SER A 627 7.49 -12.91 23.45
C SER A 627 8.14 -14.09 24.21
N GLU A 628 8.95 -14.92 23.54
CA GLU A 628 9.59 -16.10 24.13
C GLU A 628 10.54 -15.73 25.27
N ASP A 629 11.39 -14.72 25.04
CA ASP A 629 12.38 -14.25 26.02
C ASP A 629 11.94 -13.03 26.82
N ASP A 630 10.92 -12.29 26.38
CA ASP A 630 10.47 -11.04 26.99
C ASP A 630 8.94 -11.01 27.08
N HIS A 631 8.43 -11.38 28.26
CA HIS A 631 7.01 -11.41 28.54
C HIS A 631 6.50 -10.02 28.97
N PRO A 632 5.93 -9.21 28.05
CA PRO A 632 5.34 -7.94 28.44
C PRO A 632 4.17 -8.18 29.41
N GLY A 633 4.21 -7.53 30.59
CA GLY A 633 3.13 -7.60 31.55
C GLY A 633 1.81 -7.04 31.01
N ASP A 634 0.74 -7.15 31.80
CA ASP A 634 -0.56 -6.58 31.46
C ASP A 634 -0.58 -5.04 31.55
N TRP A 635 -1.57 -4.42 30.89
CA TRP A 635 -1.78 -2.96 30.96
C TRP A 635 -2.25 -2.53 32.34
N THR A 636 -1.72 -1.42 32.81
CA THR A 636 -2.15 -0.81 34.06
C THR A 636 -3.35 0.10 33.80
N MET A 637 -4.39 -0.04 34.63
CA MET A 637 -5.58 0.82 34.50
C MET A 637 -5.23 2.27 34.86
N PRO A 638 -5.49 3.24 33.98
CA PRO A 638 -5.19 4.64 34.23
C PRO A 638 -6.18 5.28 35.23
N GLU A 639 -5.78 6.43 35.78
CA GLU A 639 -6.68 7.27 36.59
C GLU A 639 -7.95 7.66 35.81
N GLY A 640 -9.06 7.85 36.51
CA GLY A 640 -10.35 8.17 35.91
C GLY A 640 -11.18 6.97 35.48
N LEU A 641 -10.68 5.75 35.70
CA LEU A 641 -11.41 4.51 35.52
C LEU A 641 -11.54 3.73 36.82
N TYR A 642 -12.54 2.87 36.89
CA TYR A 642 -12.68 1.84 37.90
C TYR A 642 -13.27 0.58 37.31
N ARG A 643 -13.04 -0.55 37.98
CA ARG A 643 -13.55 -1.86 37.58
C ARG A 643 -14.68 -2.30 38.48
N ASN A 644 -15.74 -2.82 37.91
CA ASN A 644 -16.82 -3.50 38.60
C ASN A 644 -17.15 -4.83 37.88
N GLY A 645 -16.82 -5.94 38.50
CA GLY A 645 -16.84 -7.25 37.89
C GLY A 645 -15.85 -7.31 36.69
N GLU A 646 -16.34 -7.79 35.55
CA GLU A 646 -15.56 -7.86 34.31
C GLU A 646 -15.53 -6.54 33.49
N TYR A 647 -16.32 -5.54 33.92
CA TYR A 647 -16.51 -4.31 33.18
C TYR A 647 -15.69 -3.14 33.73
N VAL A 648 -15.31 -2.22 32.85
CA VAL A 648 -14.59 -0.99 33.15
C VAL A 648 -15.48 0.21 32.97
N PHE A 649 -15.45 1.14 33.90
CA PHE A 649 -16.29 2.34 33.97
C PHE A 649 -15.43 3.59 34.08
N LYS A 650 -15.84 4.68 33.45
CA LYS A 650 -15.30 6.02 33.75
C LYS A 650 -15.80 6.49 35.11
N VAL A 651 -14.97 7.17 35.89
CA VAL A 651 -15.41 7.80 37.12
C VAL A 651 -16.51 8.81 36.79
N GLY A 652 -17.67 8.70 37.47
CA GLY A 652 -18.86 9.50 37.17
C GLY A 652 -19.70 8.99 36.03
N ALA A 653 -19.51 7.73 35.61
CA ALA A 653 -20.38 7.09 34.63
C ALA A 653 -21.84 7.17 35.02
N ARG A 654 -22.71 7.38 34.00
CA ARG A 654 -24.18 7.56 34.18
C ARG A 654 -24.88 6.33 34.72
N SER A 655 -24.31 5.15 34.51
CA SER A 655 -24.85 3.88 35.00
C SER A 655 -23.71 2.99 35.53
N ASN A 656 -23.84 2.55 36.76
CA ASN A 656 -22.98 1.54 37.39
C ASN A 656 -23.62 0.14 37.32
N TRP A 657 -24.76 0.01 36.62
CA TRP A 657 -25.53 -1.23 36.55
C TRP A 657 -24.82 -2.23 35.61
N ILE A 658 -24.66 -3.46 36.12
CA ILE A 658 -24.16 -4.59 35.34
C ILE A 658 -25.38 -5.39 34.88
N PRO A 659 -25.57 -5.58 33.57
CA PRO A 659 -26.68 -6.42 33.09
C PRO A 659 -26.53 -7.84 33.61
N GLN A 660 -27.63 -8.39 34.19
CA GLN A 660 -27.70 -9.83 34.35
C GLN A 660 -27.94 -10.42 32.95
N THR A 661 -26.99 -11.17 32.45
CA THR A 661 -27.03 -11.73 31.08
C THR A 661 -28.11 -12.80 31.01
N THR A 662 -29.23 -12.44 30.41
CA THR A 662 -30.21 -13.44 29.96
C THR A 662 -29.93 -13.69 28.47
N GLN A 663 -29.08 -14.67 28.19
CA GLN A 663 -28.88 -15.13 26.82
C GLN A 663 -30.06 -16.02 26.41
N GLN A 664 -31.00 -15.46 25.70
CA GLN A 664 -31.92 -16.23 24.87
C GLN A 664 -31.93 -15.60 23.47
N ALA A 665 -31.38 -16.33 22.53
CA ALA A 665 -31.51 -15.99 21.12
C ALA A 665 -32.97 -16.07 20.69
N THR A 666 -33.53 -14.96 20.25
CA THR A 666 -34.84 -14.97 19.60
C THR A 666 -34.62 -15.13 18.10
N THR A 667 -34.83 -16.32 17.60
CA THR A 667 -34.88 -16.58 16.15
C THR A 667 -36.29 -16.21 15.68
N GLU A 668 -36.47 -15.00 15.18
CA GLU A 668 -37.67 -14.66 14.39
C GLU A 668 -37.35 -14.86 12.91
N ALA A 669 -37.96 -15.92 12.35
CA ALA A 669 -37.99 -16.10 10.90
C ALA A 669 -38.92 -15.04 10.26
N PRO A 670 -38.65 -14.54 9.08
CA PRO A 670 -39.51 -13.57 8.41
C PRO A 670 -40.84 -14.24 8.04
N THR A 671 -41.95 -13.74 8.60
CA THR A 671 -43.30 -14.15 8.24
C THR A 671 -43.63 -13.56 6.86
N THR A 672 -43.64 -14.39 5.86
CA THR A 672 -44.24 -14.07 4.56
C THR A 672 -45.76 -14.07 4.72
N THR A 673 -46.37 -12.93 4.71
CA THR A 673 -47.86 -12.81 4.66
C THR A 673 -48.31 -13.11 3.24
N THR A 674 -48.84 -14.33 3.05
CA THR A 674 -49.67 -14.62 1.88
C THR A 674 -51.10 -14.72 2.36
N GLU A 675 -51.88 -13.68 2.05
CA GLU A 675 -53.32 -13.80 2.09
C GLU A 675 -53.79 -14.80 1.04
N ASN A 676 -54.50 -15.86 1.48
CA ASN A 676 -55.57 -16.42 0.66
C ASN A 676 -56.64 -17.07 1.53
N GLN A 677 -57.87 -16.73 1.19
CA GLN A 677 -59.14 -17.02 1.79
C GLN A 677 -59.58 -18.50 1.67
N THR A 678 -60.27 -18.93 2.72
CA THR A 678 -61.51 -19.74 2.79
C THR A 678 -61.54 -21.14 2.20
N THR A 679 -61.77 -22.16 2.97
CA THR A 679 -63.14 -22.74 3.26
C THR A 679 -63.05 -23.97 4.17
N VAL A 680 -64.08 -24.05 5.00
CA VAL A 680 -64.53 -25.05 5.99
C VAL A 680 -64.60 -26.50 5.48
N ALA A 681 -64.17 -27.46 6.28
CA ALA A 681 -65.02 -28.65 6.61
C ALA A 681 -64.41 -29.50 7.74
N GLU A 682 -65.27 -29.75 8.74
CA GLU A 682 -65.09 -30.69 9.83
C GLU A 682 -64.89 -32.14 9.37
N THR A 683 -64.17 -32.96 10.14
CA THR A 683 -64.70 -34.09 10.85
C THR A 683 -63.65 -34.96 11.57
N THR A 684 -63.89 -35.12 12.88
CA THR A 684 -63.70 -36.29 13.73
C THR A 684 -62.43 -37.14 13.71
N GLY A 685 -61.84 -37.26 14.94
CA GLY A 685 -60.83 -38.23 15.34
C GLY A 685 -61.40 -39.67 15.48
N PRO A 686 -60.85 -40.59 16.25
CA PRO A 686 -59.75 -40.56 17.19
C PRO A 686 -58.81 -41.82 17.19
N ASN A 687 -57.72 -41.74 17.94
CA ASN A 687 -57.20 -42.76 18.89
C ASN A 687 -56.14 -43.80 18.53
N ASN A 688 -55.23 -43.94 19.50
CA ASN A 688 -54.39 -45.09 19.90
C ASN A 688 -53.19 -45.48 19.00
N GLY A 689 -52.01 -45.68 19.45
CA GLY A 689 -51.47 -46.01 20.77
C GLY A 689 -50.20 -46.83 20.59
N GLN A 690 -49.27 -46.68 21.53
CA GLN A 690 -48.19 -47.62 21.89
C GLN A 690 -46.96 -47.74 20.96
N SER A 691 -45.77 -47.21 21.38
CA SER A 691 -44.81 -47.88 22.26
C SER A 691 -44.14 -49.14 21.69
N GLN A 692 -42.88 -49.11 21.42
CA GLN A 692 -41.85 -50.01 21.98
C GLN A 692 -40.48 -49.92 21.24
N THR A 693 -39.44 -49.53 22.02
CA THR A 693 -38.17 -50.23 22.32
C THR A 693 -37.21 -50.61 21.23
N VAL A 694 -36.02 -50.10 21.48
CA VAL A 694 -34.67 -50.49 21.02
C VAL A 694 -34.41 -52.01 21.18
N PRO A 695 -33.50 -52.67 20.38
CA PRO A 695 -32.16 -52.77 20.89
C PRO A 695 -31.01 -52.75 19.84
N ASN A 696 -29.93 -52.33 20.37
CA ASN A 696 -28.51 -52.46 20.04
C ASN A 696 -28.10 -53.91 19.61
N THR A 697 -27.18 -54.08 18.66
CA THR A 697 -26.05 -55.04 18.76
C THR A 697 -24.95 -54.81 17.75
N ASN A 698 -23.80 -54.86 18.28
CA ASN A 698 -22.42 -54.91 17.86
C ASN A 698 -22.01 -55.91 16.76
N GLN A 699 -20.80 -55.59 16.24
CA GLN A 699 -19.68 -56.45 15.87
C GLN A 699 -19.45 -56.77 14.39
N ASN A 700 -18.39 -56.32 13.86
CA ASN A 700 -17.00 -56.82 13.77
C ASN A 700 -16.60 -57.43 12.42
N SER A 701 -15.44 -57.00 12.03
CA SER A 701 -14.29 -57.72 11.41
C SER A 701 -14.11 -57.68 9.89
N GLN A 702 -13.00 -57.01 9.55
CA GLN A 702 -11.80 -57.52 8.85
C GLN A 702 -11.86 -57.75 7.34
N GLN A 703 -10.88 -57.12 6.73
CA GLN A 703 -9.81 -57.59 5.85
C GLN A 703 -9.73 -56.91 4.48
N ASN A 704 -8.61 -56.24 4.36
CA ASN A 704 -7.90 -55.97 3.12
C ASN A 704 -7.53 -57.26 2.34
N PRO A 705 -7.28 -57.26 1.04
CA PRO A 705 -5.98 -56.78 0.56
C PRO A 705 -5.96 -56.13 -0.82
N ASN A 706 -4.92 -55.30 -1.02
CA ASN A 706 -4.31 -54.90 -2.27
C ASN A 706 -3.86 -56.14 -3.11
N PRO A 707 -3.73 -56.07 -4.48
CA PRO A 707 -2.49 -55.60 -5.01
C PRO A 707 -2.51 -54.91 -6.42
N GLN A 708 -1.50 -54.02 -6.58
CA GLN A 708 -0.60 -53.79 -7.73
C GLN A 708 -1.13 -53.77 -9.18
N GLY A 709 -0.63 -52.78 -9.94
CA GLY A 709 -0.15 -52.96 -11.27
C GLY A 709 -0.30 -51.82 -12.26
N GLN A 710 0.76 -51.04 -12.39
CA GLN A 710 1.41 -50.54 -13.62
C GLN A 710 0.50 -50.04 -14.78
N GLN A 711 0.52 -48.79 -15.13
CA GLN A 711 1.33 -48.18 -16.22
C GLN A 711 1.26 -46.63 -16.12
#